data_739dfd9c36bfce04f76cf38969d63f66
#
_entry.id   739dfd9c36bfce04f76cf38969d63f66
#
_cell.length_a   1.000
_cell.length_b   1.000
_cell.length_c   1.000
_cell.angle_alpha   90.00
_cell.angle_beta   90.00
_cell.angle_gamma   90.00
#
_symmetry.space_group_name_H-M   'P 1'
#
loop_
_entity.id
_entity.type
_entity.pdbx_description
1 polymer ?
#
loop_
_entity_poly.entity_id
_entity_poly.type
_entity_poly.pdbx_seq_one_letter_code
_entity_poly.pdbx_strand_id
1 'polypeptide(L)'
;MKSALLLLACCCTAPLWGQQRPTTCCVKDAPTLQSYTLSASDKVPALSDGIFREYRLAVFMSYNELHSPKFKGDVEKIKAFWRELEAFLNDIYVRDLGVRFTIIEDERLIEREYHGAYTYDAGTGLINKAIGEDAYDAGLVLDFHDGGGIQGLASLGGVQYTARRAWVIVSSQDPITIAHELGHLFGAPHPFTRGAGLTGEGTEPGSGQSVVSYGYPYEKEFLSLESLAHMRTPTAAADWHLPTKHPNTHNTAPRIDRSRMKEVYRVPRNTFFTLPVYASDAEQDTLNYCFNQYGCTPSRPASFLVFPPQHDPILEFGRRYSDSGALLPGSDRLDVGDYRFWLSVSDALPTAEAIARKQAPLYDSYIANVSVVDATPFKITSELRKDYVMGEKVHLTWSVDKTFFPKGSKVRVLMSDDFGKTYRHVLLPSTDNDGACDVYLPQQLIEKVPTYSYTVPETGQKIDIWFASKGVLRLETIDDDVQYYDFTNKDVNGGGIEVKAAPVVFSGLPEKNYIEIAPTDSLPARPDVQAAVDGKPIAPVYSEQTEGRLTLRTWEVTHGGTTTGVQQFVVRREAPLPPPPVLIDSIALTPPADTLKVGDTFRLSLVLLPDSATSKGVDWHLSDETVLTHLGDGRFSALTPGDCRVSVRTLDGSALEAWCDVHVHAPTGVTASSRAESREVQVQARGLTLLLSGLSAGRSVVIYDLGGRPIAHALSRGGELRLTAPASGLYLLAVDGRFVQKVRVSD
;
A
#
# COMPACT_ATOMS: atom_id res chain seq x y z
N MET A 1 51.98 7.61 -12.73
CA MET A 1 50.58 7.65 -13.17
C MET A 1 49.72 7.51 -11.95
N LYS A 2 49.22 8.63 -11.44
CA LYS A 2 48.43 8.71 -10.21
C LYS A 2 46.96 8.79 -10.62
N SER A 3 46.20 7.74 -10.33
CA SER A 3 44.75 7.75 -10.49
C SER A 3 44.14 8.58 -9.36
N ALA A 4 43.54 9.69 -9.75
CA ALA A 4 42.75 10.53 -8.84
C ALA A 4 41.41 9.86 -8.59
N LEU A 5 41.20 9.39 -7.37
CA LEU A 5 39.88 9.05 -6.85
C LEU A 5 39.11 10.35 -6.61
N LEU A 6 38.16 10.66 -7.47
CA LEU A 6 37.18 11.73 -7.19
C LEU A 6 36.21 11.21 -6.13
N LEU A 7 36.45 11.58 -4.87
CA LEU A 7 35.41 11.56 -3.84
C LEU A 7 34.37 12.63 -4.22
N LEU A 8 33.24 12.21 -4.76
CA LEU A 8 32.03 13.05 -4.71
C LEU A 8 31.57 13.11 -3.27
N ALA A 9 32.04 14.12 -2.56
CA ALA A 9 31.38 14.59 -1.36
C ALA A 9 30.00 15.12 -1.81
N CYS A 10 28.96 14.31 -1.71
CA CYS A 10 27.60 14.83 -1.67
C CYS A 10 27.49 15.72 -0.44
N CYS A 11 27.73 17.00 -0.62
CA CYS A 11 27.21 18.02 0.28
C CYS A 11 25.68 17.83 0.27
N CYS A 12 25.16 17.19 1.31
CA CYS A 12 23.77 17.33 1.69
C CYS A 12 23.57 18.80 2.12
N THR A 13 23.46 19.67 1.13
CA THR A 13 22.80 20.96 1.36
C THR A 13 21.37 20.61 1.67
N ALA A 14 20.91 21.08 2.84
CA ALA A 14 19.52 21.02 3.23
C ALA A 14 18.62 21.29 2.02
N PRO A 15 17.55 20.52 1.80
CA PRO A 15 16.60 20.88 0.77
C PRO A 15 16.08 22.26 1.12
N LEU A 16 16.43 23.24 0.31
CA LEU A 16 15.83 24.56 0.34
C LEU A 16 14.31 24.34 0.22
N TRP A 17 13.64 24.53 1.34
CA TRP A 17 12.21 24.76 1.38
C TRP A 17 11.94 25.96 0.47
N GLY A 18 11.66 25.73 -0.80
CA GLY A 18 11.39 26.85 -1.71
C GLY A 18 11.63 26.63 -3.19
N GLN A 19 12.24 25.56 -3.64
CA GLN A 19 12.17 25.24 -5.05
C GLN A 19 10.92 24.38 -5.31
N GLN A 20 9.77 25.08 -5.33
CA GLN A 20 8.60 24.56 -6.01
C GLN A 20 9.01 24.26 -7.46
N ARG A 21 8.87 23.02 -7.90
CA ARG A 21 8.61 22.83 -9.33
C ARG A 21 7.44 23.75 -9.64
N PRO A 22 7.44 24.51 -10.72
CA PRO A 22 6.26 25.25 -11.14
C PRO A 22 5.22 24.22 -11.65
N THR A 23 4.59 23.53 -10.73
CA THR A 23 3.43 22.68 -10.98
C THR A 23 2.24 23.61 -11.07
N THR A 24 2.01 24.15 -12.24
CA THR A 24 0.77 24.87 -12.53
C THR A 24 -0.11 23.94 -13.33
N CYS A 25 -0.92 23.17 -12.62
CA CYS A 25 -2.16 22.63 -13.16
C CYS A 25 -3.22 23.73 -13.05
N CYS A 26 -4.00 23.94 -14.08
CA CYS A 26 -5.14 24.84 -14.07
C CYS A 26 -6.39 24.01 -14.35
N VAL A 27 -7.26 23.89 -13.37
CA VAL A 27 -8.61 23.36 -13.57
C VAL A 27 -9.46 24.46 -14.19
N LYS A 28 -10.07 24.20 -15.35
CA LYS A 28 -11.10 25.11 -15.88
C LYS A 28 -12.47 24.56 -15.57
N ASP A 29 -13.27 25.36 -14.86
CA ASP A 29 -14.61 25.01 -14.45
C ASP A 29 -15.49 24.66 -15.65
N ALA A 30 -16.15 23.52 -15.54
CA ALA A 30 -17.38 23.32 -16.29
C ALA A 30 -18.45 24.22 -15.67
N PRO A 31 -19.36 24.85 -16.48
CA PRO A 31 -20.43 25.64 -15.92
C PRO A 31 -21.29 24.74 -15.03
N THR A 32 -21.32 25.08 -13.75
CA THR A 32 -22.17 24.51 -12.69
C THR A 32 -22.11 22.99 -12.49
N LEU A 33 -20.96 22.43 -12.17
CA LEU A 33 -20.98 21.40 -11.15
C LEU A 33 -21.34 22.13 -9.85
N GLN A 34 -22.45 21.75 -9.21
CA GLN A 34 -22.71 22.15 -7.83
C GLN A 34 -21.43 21.74 -7.08
N SER A 35 -20.70 22.75 -6.62
CA SER A 35 -19.61 22.52 -5.68
C SER A 35 -20.23 21.73 -4.53
N TYR A 36 -19.93 20.43 -4.46
CA TYR A 36 -20.13 19.72 -3.22
C TYR A 36 -19.14 20.35 -2.25
N THR A 37 -19.56 21.46 -1.67
CA THR A 37 -19.00 21.85 -0.40
C THR A 37 -19.26 20.65 0.48
N LEU A 38 -18.22 19.96 0.90
CA LEU A 38 -18.26 19.03 2.03
C LEU A 38 -18.54 19.89 3.28
N SER A 39 -19.58 20.76 3.17
CA SER A 39 -20.02 21.60 4.26
C SER A 39 -20.60 20.70 5.30
N ALA A 40 -20.36 21.06 6.50
CA ALA A 40 -20.97 20.75 7.79
C ALA A 40 -22.25 19.87 7.88
N SER A 41 -22.62 19.14 6.83
CA SER A 41 -23.69 18.15 6.88
C SER A 41 -23.17 16.93 7.62
N ASP A 42 -23.90 16.47 8.62
CA ASP A 42 -23.60 15.23 9.36
C ASP A 42 -23.74 13.96 8.48
N LYS A 43 -23.99 14.15 7.18
CA LYS A 43 -24.18 13.06 6.23
C LYS A 43 -22.89 12.80 5.46
N VAL A 44 -22.24 11.70 5.79
CA VAL A 44 -21.02 11.26 5.12
C VAL A 44 -21.28 11.00 3.64
N PRO A 45 -20.50 11.56 2.71
CA PRO A 45 -20.63 11.27 1.29
C PRO A 45 -20.42 9.79 1.00
N ALA A 46 -21.16 9.24 0.04
CA ALA A 46 -20.91 7.89 -0.43
C ALA A 46 -19.68 7.89 -1.35
N LEU A 47 -18.79 6.92 -1.18
CA LEU A 47 -17.52 6.79 -1.91
C LEU A 47 -17.60 5.83 -3.09
N SER A 48 -18.53 4.88 -3.08
CA SER A 48 -18.75 3.92 -4.16
C SER A 48 -20.23 3.71 -4.42
N ASP A 49 -20.57 3.25 -5.61
CA ASP A 49 -21.90 2.76 -5.98
C ASP A 49 -21.92 1.24 -6.25
N GLY A 50 -20.81 0.55 -6.01
CA GLY A 50 -20.68 -0.89 -6.19
C GLY A 50 -20.68 -1.33 -7.66
N ILE A 51 -20.30 -0.45 -8.58
CA ILE A 51 -20.25 -0.77 -10.01
C ILE A 51 -18.81 -0.69 -10.49
N PHE A 52 -18.27 -1.82 -10.92
CA PHE A 52 -16.99 -1.87 -11.63
C PHE A 52 -17.19 -1.43 -13.09
N ARG A 53 -16.39 -0.49 -13.55
CA ARG A 53 -16.51 0.10 -14.90
C ARG A 53 -15.25 -0.10 -15.71
N GLU A 54 -15.42 -0.50 -16.97
CA GLU A 54 -14.31 -0.64 -17.93
C GLU A 54 -14.41 0.47 -18.98
N TYR A 55 -13.42 1.34 -19.02
CA TYR A 55 -13.31 2.47 -19.95
C TYR A 55 -12.26 2.18 -21.02
N ARG A 56 -12.59 2.41 -22.29
CA ARG A 56 -11.63 2.49 -23.39
C ARG A 56 -11.01 3.89 -23.37
N LEU A 57 -9.71 3.96 -23.07
CA LEU A 57 -8.98 5.23 -22.95
C LEU A 57 -8.18 5.51 -24.23
N ALA A 58 -8.47 6.62 -24.88
CA ALA A 58 -7.72 7.08 -26.04
C ALA A 58 -6.65 8.09 -25.59
N VAL A 59 -5.37 7.78 -25.85
CA VAL A 59 -4.22 8.63 -25.55
C VAL A 59 -3.68 9.15 -26.88
N PHE A 60 -4.04 10.39 -27.24
CA PHE A 60 -3.55 11.04 -28.44
C PHE A 60 -2.14 11.57 -28.22
N MET A 61 -1.21 11.18 -29.07
CA MET A 61 0.19 11.59 -29.04
C MET A 61 0.42 12.66 -30.09
N SER A 62 0.68 13.89 -29.69
CA SER A 62 0.98 14.97 -30.61
C SER A 62 2.29 14.73 -31.38
N TYR A 63 2.53 15.47 -32.41
CA TYR A 63 3.81 15.47 -33.13
C TYR A 63 4.98 15.81 -32.18
N ASN A 64 4.80 16.78 -31.30
CA ASN A 64 5.82 17.16 -30.31
C ASN A 64 6.10 16.02 -29.34
N GLU A 65 5.07 15.29 -28.93
CA GLU A 65 5.23 14.15 -28.04
C GLU A 65 5.97 13.00 -28.73
N LEU A 66 5.58 12.65 -29.96
CA LEU A 66 6.26 11.64 -30.76
C LEU A 66 7.77 11.93 -30.90
N HIS A 67 8.15 13.21 -31.07
CA HIS A 67 9.54 13.62 -31.25
C HIS A 67 10.22 14.08 -29.96
N SER A 68 9.57 13.92 -28.81
CA SER A 68 10.16 14.23 -27.50
C SER A 68 11.45 13.44 -27.24
N PRO A 69 12.29 13.87 -26.27
CA PRO A 69 13.51 13.12 -25.90
C PRO A 69 13.24 11.68 -25.46
N LYS A 70 12.05 11.37 -24.98
CA LYS A 70 11.65 10.02 -24.56
C LYS A 70 11.40 9.11 -25.77
N PHE A 71 10.62 9.55 -26.74
CA PHE A 71 10.17 8.71 -27.85
C PHE A 71 11.03 8.80 -29.10
N LYS A 72 11.54 9.98 -29.46
CA LYS A 72 12.45 10.22 -30.58
C LYS A 72 11.93 9.70 -31.92
N GLY A 73 10.63 9.82 -32.17
CA GLY A 73 9.97 9.34 -33.38
C GLY A 73 9.66 7.83 -33.38
N ASP A 74 9.93 7.12 -32.32
CA ASP A 74 9.79 5.67 -32.21
C ASP A 74 8.40 5.28 -31.70
N VAL A 75 7.59 4.71 -32.57
CA VAL A 75 6.21 4.29 -32.29
C VAL A 75 6.14 3.11 -31.34
N GLU A 76 7.09 2.20 -31.37
CA GLU A 76 7.08 1.04 -30.49
C GLU A 76 7.36 1.45 -29.03
N LYS A 77 8.12 2.53 -28.81
CA LYS A 77 8.26 3.12 -27.48
C LYS A 77 6.96 3.76 -26.98
N ILE A 78 6.17 4.36 -27.87
CA ILE A 78 4.85 4.89 -27.50
C ILE A 78 3.92 3.75 -27.10
N LYS A 79 3.88 2.65 -27.87
CA LYS A 79 3.06 1.48 -27.51
C LYS A 79 3.50 0.85 -26.19
N ALA A 80 4.82 0.76 -25.95
CA ALA A 80 5.34 0.30 -24.66
C ALA A 80 4.90 1.22 -23.51
N PHE A 81 5.01 2.53 -23.72
CA PHE A 81 4.54 3.52 -22.75
C PHE A 81 3.03 3.44 -22.49
N TRP A 82 2.19 3.23 -23.49
CA TRP A 82 0.76 3.04 -23.30
C TRP A 82 0.45 1.85 -22.39
N ARG A 83 1.18 0.72 -22.54
CA ARG A 83 1.02 -0.45 -21.67
C ARG A 83 1.47 -0.20 -20.22
N GLU A 84 2.58 0.50 -20.05
CA GLU A 84 3.08 0.91 -18.73
C GLU A 84 2.10 1.87 -18.05
N LEU A 85 1.58 2.84 -18.81
CA LEU A 85 0.60 3.80 -18.33
C LEU A 85 -0.72 3.11 -17.96
N GLU A 86 -1.21 2.16 -18.77
CA GLU A 86 -2.40 1.37 -18.46
C GLU A 86 -2.25 0.66 -17.11
N ALA A 87 -1.14 -0.03 -16.90
CA ALA A 87 -0.88 -0.73 -15.65
C ALA A 87 -0.87 0.25 -14.45
N PHE A 88 -0.13 1.35 -14.58
CA PHE A 88 -0.02 2.37 -13.54
C PHE A 88 -1.40 2.98 -13.18
N LEU A 89 -2.18 3.38 -14.18
CA LEU A 89 -3.52 3.95 -13.95
C LEU A 89 -4.45 2.94 -13.27
N ASN A 90 -4.40 1.68 -13.70
CA ASN A 90 -5.26 0.64 -13.15
C ASN A 90 -4.90 0.30 -11.69
N ASP A 91 -3.63 0.38 -11.29
CA ASP A 91 -3.22 0.15 -9.90
C ASP A 91 -3.84 1.17 -8.93
N ILE A 92 -4.21 2.35 -9.42
CA ILE A 92 -4.85 3.39 -8.62
C ILE A 92 -6.37 3.33 -8.78
N TYR A 93 -6.85 3.45 -10.00
CA TYR A 93 -8.28 3.66 -10.28
C TYR A 93 -9.14 2.42 -10.07
N VAL A 94 -8.59 1.23 -10.30
CA VAL A 94 -9.31 -0.03 -10.00
C VAL A 94 -9.45 -0.21 -8.50
N ARG A 95 -8.33 -0.07 -7.77
CA ARG A 95 -8.32 -0.26 -6.32
C ARG A 95 -9.23 0.73 -5.60
N ASP A 96 -9.16 2.03 -5.96
CA ASP A 96 -9.79 3.08 -5.18
C ASP A 96 -11.19 3.44 -5.69
N LEU A 97 -11.45 3.38 -7.00
CA LEU A 97 -12.68 3.85 -7.61
C LEU A 97 -13.50 2.74 -8.32
N GLY A 98 -12.92 1.57 -8.56
CA GLY A 98 -13.53 0.50 -9.37
C GLY A 98 -13.60 0.84 -10.87
N VAL A 99 -12.69 1.67 -11.36
CA VAL A 99 -12.58 2.06 -12.77
C VAL A 99 -11.34 1.43 -13.37
N ARG A 100 -11.53 0.62 -14.40
CA ARG A 100 -10.46 0.05 -15.22
C ARG A 100 -10.35 0.80 -16.53
N PHE A 101 -9.14 1.16 -16.90
CA PHE A 101 -8.80 1.67 -18.22
C PHE A 101 -8.20 0.57 -19.09
N THR A 102 -8.60 0.55 -20.36
CA THR A 102 -7.92 -0.19 -21.42
C THR A 102 -7.47 0.83 -22.45
N ILE A 103 -6.18 1.04 -22.60
CA ILE A 103 -5.65 2.01 -23.54
C ILE A 103 -5.74 1.45 -24.96
N ILE A 104 -6.23 2.28 -25.88
CA ILE A 104 -6.43 1.92 -27.28
C ILE A 104 -5.08 2.02 -28.01
N GLU A 105 -4.50 0.87 -28.34
CA GLU A 105 -3.25 0.80 -29.12
C GLU A 105 -3.52 0.96 -30.62
N ASP A 106 -3.90 2.18 -31.05
CA ASP A 106 -4.16 2.50 -32.45
C ASP A 106 -3.19 3.60 -32.92
N GLU A 107 -2.39 3.30 -33.95
CA GLU A 107 -1.39 4.24 -34.47
C GLU A 107 -2.00 5.52 -35.07
N ARG A 108 -3.27 5.54 -35.39
CA ARG A 108 -4.00 6.76 -35.81
C ARG A 108 -4.09 7.81 -34.70
N LEU A 109 -3.86 7.40 -33.45
CA LEU A 109 -3.74 8.31 -32.31
C LEU A 109 -2.35 8.95 -32.19
N ILE A 110 -1.40 8.60 -33.07
CA ILE A 110 -0.06 9.17 -33.10
C ILE A 110 0.06 10.12 -34.29
N GLU A 111 0.17 11.41 -33.98
CA GLU A 111 0.29 12.44 -35.01
C GLU A 111 1.66 12.41 -35.68
N ARG A 112 1.67 12.31 -37.04
CA ARG A 112 2.88 12.21 -37.83
C ARG A 112 3.32 13.54 -38.44
N GLU A 113 2.45 14.51 -38.55
CA GLU A 113 2.67 15.81 -39.11
C GLU A 113 2.42 16.92 -38.10
N TYR A 114 3.25 17.95 -38.12
CA TYR A 114 3.14 19.04 -37.16
C TYR A 114 1.97 19.98 -37.50
N HIS A 115 1.03 20.13 -36.60
CA HIS A 115 -0.14 21.02 -36.72
C HIS A 115 -0.16 22.20 -35.72
N GLY A 116 0.90 22.37 -34.93
CA GLY A 116 1.00 23.39 -33.89
C GLY A 116 0.70 22.85 -32.49
N ALA A 117 0.70 23.74 -31.51
CA ALA A 117 0.35 23.38 -30.12
C ALA A 117 -1.17 23.27 -29.97
N TYR A 118 -1.60 22.34 -29.12
CA TYR A 118 -3.01 22.11 -28.85
C TYR A 118 -3.49 22.84 -27.62
N THR A 119 -4.78 23.14 -27.60
CA THR A 119 -5.50 23.58 -26.41
C THR A 119 -6.15 22.37 -25.71
N TYR A 120 -6.44 22.50 -24.41
CA TYR A 120 -6.98 21.40 -23.63
C TYR A 120 -8.34 20.88 -24.12
N ASP A 121 -9.09 21.69 -24.84
CA ASP A 121 -10.42 21.37 -25.39
C ASP A 121 -10.36 20.73 -26.79
N ALA A 122 -9.18 20.59 -27.36
CA ALA A 122 -8.99 19.97 -28.70
C ALA A 122 -9.16 18.45 -28.69
N GLY A 123 -8.94 17.79 -27.56
CA GLY A 123 -8.79 16.33 -27.48
C GLY A 123 -9.93 15.54 -28.06
N THR A 124 -11.19 15.88 -27.75
CA THR A 124 -12.36 15.17 -28.30
C THR A 124 -12.42 15.25 -29.83
N GLY A 125 -12.14 16.43 -30.40
CA GLY A 125 -12.13 16.61 -31.87
C GLY A 125 -11.00 15.83 -32.55
N LEU A 126 -9.82 15.83 -31.96
CA LEU A 126 -8.65 15.11 -32.47
C LEU A 126 -8.89 13.60 -32.47
N ILE A 127 -9.33 13.05 -31.35
CA ILE A 127 -9.57 11.62 -31.19
C ILE A 127 -10.72 11.15 -32.09
N ASN A 128 -11.83 11.90 -32.14
CA ASN A 128 -12.96 11.58 -33.03
C ASN A 128 -12.53 11.54 -34.51
N LYS A 129 -11.66 12.47 -34.92
CA LYS A 129 -11.11 12.49 -36.27
C LYS A 129 -10.20 11.30 -36.55
N ALA A 130 -9.41 10.89 -35.54
CA ALA A 130 -8.44 9.81 -35.67
C ALA A 130 -9.07 8.42 -35.73
N ILE A 131 -9.97 8.10 -34.77
CA ILE A 131 -10.48 6.74 -34.59
C ILE A 131 -12.01 6.62 -34.60
N GLY A 132 -12.72 7.72 -34.57
CA GLY A 132 -14.20 7.78 -34.55
C GLY A 132 -14.76 7.96 -33.12
N GLU A 133 -15.94 8.51 -33.06
CA GLU A 133 -16.63 8.88 -31.82
C GLU A 133 -16.95 7.66 -30.93
N ASP A 134 -17.37 6.55 -31.54
CA ASP A 134 -17.77 5.34 -30.81
C ASP A 134 -16.58 4.44 -30.36
N ALA A 135 -15.38 4.81 -30.72
CA ALA A 135 -14.21 3.96 -30.47
C ALA A 135 -13.64 4.06 -29.05
N TYR A 136 -14.02 5.08 -28.27
CA TYR A 136 -13.45 5.35 -26.96
C TYR A 136 -14.48 5.96 -25.98
N ASP A 137 -14.21 5.86 -24.70
CA ASP A 137 -15.10 6.33 -23.63
C ASP A 137 -14.53 7.56 -22.91
N ALA A 138 -13.21 7.62 -22.75
CA ALA A 138 -12.47 8.76 -22.22
C ALA A 138 -11.17 8.96 -23.01
N GLY A 139 -10.61 10.17 -22.99
CA GLY A 139 -9.37 10.42 -23.70
C GLY A 139 -8.57 11.60 -23.15
N LEU A 140 -7.34 11.71 -23.63
CA LEU A 140 -6.43 12.81 -23.33
C LEU A 140 -5.45 13.04 -24.47
N VAL A 141 -4.81 14.21 -24.47
CA VAL A 141 -3.74 14.58 -25.39
C VAL A 141 -2.44 14.70 -24.63
N LEU A 142 -1.39 14.00 -25.08
CA LEU A 142 -0.03 14.25 -24.66
C LEU A 142 0.64 15.16 -25.69
N ASP A 143 1.09 16.33 -25.22
CA ASP A 143 1.71 17.36 -26.07
C ASP A 143 2.94 17.94 -25.35
N PHE A 144 4.08 17.39 -25.62
CA PHE A 144 5.33 17.75 -24.96
C PHE A 144 5.78 19.19 -25.29
N HIS A 145 6.09 19.94 -24.26
CA HIS A 145 6.67 21.26 -24.35
C HIS A 145 7.95 21.38 -23.51
N ASP A 146 9.07 21.69 -24.17
CA ASP A 146 10.34 21.95 -23.50
C ASP A 146 10.38 23.41 -23.03
N GLY A 147 10.14 23.65 -21.76
CA GLY A 147 10.27 25.03 -21.26
C GLY A 147 9.34 25.53 -20.21
N GLY A 148 9.05 24.78 -19.20
CA GLY A 148 8.45 25.26 -17.95
C GLY A 148 7.06 25.93 -18.12
N GLY A 149 6.07 25.41 -17.51
CA GLY A 149 4.71 25.92 -17.64
C GLY A 149 3.72 25.00 -16.95
N ILE A 150 2.48 25.08 -17.38
CA ILE A 150 1.40 24.18 -16.95
C ILE A 150 1.74 22.77 -17.41
N GLN A 151 1.87 21.82 -16.48
CA GLN A 151 2.16 20.42 -16.81
C GLN A 151 0.93 19.66 -17.29
N GLY A 152 -0.26 20.10 -16.91
CA GLY A 152 -1.51 19.54 -17.34
C GLY A 152 -2.68 20.47 -17.14
N LEU A 153 -3.77 20.21 -17.86
CA LEU A 153 -5.01 20.96 -17.78
C LEU A 153 -6.17 20.04 -18.19
N ALA A 154 -7.19 19.96 -17.36
CA ALA A 154 -8.35 19.12 -17.61
C ALA A 154 -9.69 19.84 -17.39
N SER A 155 -10.74 19.35 -18.04
CA SER A 155 -12.12 19.75 -17.76
C SER A 155 -12.65 19.00 -16.55
N LEU A 156 -12.97 19.72 -15.48
CA LEU A 156 -13.49 19.11 -14.26
C LEU A 156 -14.84 18.39 -14.55
N GLY A 157 -14.87 17.07 -14.28
CA GLY A 157 -16.04 16.23 -14.55
C GLY A 157 -16.40 16.08 -16.02
N GLY A 158 -15.45 16.35 -16.93
CA GLY A 158 -15.66 16.29 -18.37
C GLY A 158 -16.10 14.93 -18.88
N VAL A 159 -15.76 13.85 -18.18
CA VAL A 159 -16.10 12.46 -18.54
C VAL A 159 -17.62 12.24 -18.70
N GLN A 160 -18.44 13.01 -17.99
CA GLN A 160 -19.91 12.90 -18.10
C GLN A 160 -20.51 13.53 -19.37
N TYR A 161 -19.68 14.20 -20.20
CA TYR A 161 -20.16 14.89 -21.40
C TYR A 161 -19.45 14.38 -22.64
N THR A 162 -20.18 13.92 -23.67
CA THR A 162 -19.59 13.44 -24.93
C THR A 162 -18.62 14.43 -25.54
N ALA A 163 -18.93 15.71 -25.51
CA ALA A 163 -18.12 16.76 -26.12
C ALA A 163 -16.84 17.06 -25.31
N ARG A 164 -16.74 16.63 -24.04
CA ARG A 164 -15.64 17.00 -23.13
C ARG A 164 -14.88 15.81 -22.56
N ARG A 165 -15.26 14.59 -22.91
CA ARG A 165 -14.69 13.35 -22.37
C ARG A 165 -13.21 13.14 -22.66
N ALA A 166 -12.60 14.00 -23.46
CA ALA A 166 -11.18 14.04 -23.76
C ALA A 166 -10.62 15.48 -23.71
N TRP A 167 -11.24 16.37 -22.94
CA TRP A 167 -10.70 17.71 -22.69
C TRP A 167 -9.65 17.65 -21.60
N VAL A 168 -8.54 17.04 -21.94
CA VAL A 168 -7.35 16.88 -21.11
C VAL A 168 -6.12 17.05 -22.00
N ILE A 169 -5.21 17.90 -21.57
CA ILE A 169 -3.87 18.03 -22.20
C ILE A 169 -2.80 17.90 -21.12
N VAL A 170 -1.78 17.12 -21.37
CA VAL A 170 -0.66 16.91 -20.47
C VAL A 170 0.64 17.10 -21.23
N SER A 171 1.53 17.92 -20.71
CA SER A 171 2.87 18.13 -21.27
C SER A 171 3.95 17.29 -20.57
N SER A 172 3.59 16.63 -19.48
CA SER A 172 4.46 15.73 -18.73
C SER A 172 4.25 14.27 -19.14
N GLN A 173 5.33 13.54 -19.26
CA GLN A 173 5.32 12.07 -19.50
C GLN A 173 5.34 11.26 -18.21
N ASP A 174 5.19 11.92 -17.07
CA ASP A 174 5.10 11.28 -15.77
C ASP A 174 3.71 10.68 -15.58
N PRO A 175 3.56 9.36 -15.36
CA PRO A 175 2.27 8.71 -15.19
C PRO A 175 1.42 9.31 -14.07
N ILE A 176 2.04 9.82 -13.00
CA ILE A 176 1.30 10.46 -11.90
C ILE A 176 0.62 11.76 -12.33
N THR A 177 1.26 12.57 -13.20
CA THR A 177 0.66 13.77 -13.75
C THR A 177 -0.53 13.43 -14.66
N ILE A 178 -0.41 12.35 -15.44
CA ILE A 178 -1.51 11.86 -16.29
C ILE A 178 -2.68 11.38 -15.42
N ALA A 179 -2.39 10.61 -14.36
CA ALA A 179 -3.39 10.18 -13.41
C ALA A 179 -4.09 11.36 -12.71
N HIS A 180 -3.33 12.41 -12.36
CA HIS A 180 -3.86 13.65 -11.78
C HIS A 180 -4.88 14.33 -12.72
N GLU A 181 -4.52 14.53 -13.97
CA GLU A 181 -5.42 15.18 -14.94
C GLU A 181 -6.67 14.33 -15.26
N LEU A 182 -6.50 13.00 -15.31
CA LEU A 182 -7.65 12.11 -15.38
C LEU A 182 -8.53 12.22 -14.14
N GLY A 183 -7.96 12.43 -12.96
CA GLY A 183 -8.70 12.71 -11.73
C GLY A 183 -9.64 13.90 -11.88
N HIS A 184 -9.16 14.99 -12.49
CA HIS A 184 -9.99 16.14 -12.81
C HIS A 184 -11.07 15.82 -13.86
N LEU A 185 -10.71 15.09 -14.92
CA LEU A 185 -11.69 14.66 -15.92
C LEU A 185 -12.83 13.85 -15.30
N PHE A 186 -12.51 13.03 -14.28
CA PHE A 186 -13.49 12.25 -13.52
C PHE A 186 -14.16 13.05 -12.39
N GLY A 187 -13.81 14.31 -12.16
CA GLY A 187 -14.55 15.23 -11.32
C GLY A 187 -13.92 15.61 -9.99
N ALA A 188 -12.71 15.15 -9.68
CA ALA A 188 -12.03 15.53 -8.46
C ALA A 188 -11.40 16.93 -8.59
N PRO A 189 -11.74 17.92 -7.76
CA PRO A 189 -10.94 19.13 -7.60
C PRO A 189 -9.66 18.79 -6.82
N HIS A 190 -8.76 19.77 -6.69
CA HIS A 190 -7.61 19.62 -5.80
C HIS A 190 -8.06 19.52 -4.33
N PRO A 191 -7.70 18.45 -3.60
CA PRO A 191 -8.16 18.24 -2.23
C PRO A 191 -7.31 18.97 -1.18
N PHE A 192 -6.44 19.90 -1.56
CA PHE A 192 -5.51 20.55 -0.66
C PHE A 192 -5.84 22.03 -0.41
N THR A 193 -5.36 22.55 0.73
CA THR A 193 -5.68 23.91 1.22
C THR A 193 -4.91 25.03 0.54
N ARG A 194 -3.79 24.75 -0.13
CA ARG A 194 -3.01 25.69 -0.92
C ARG A 194 -3.26 25.47 -2.40
N GLY A 195 -4.33 25.97 -2.92
CA GLY A 195 -4.62 25.88 -4.34
C GLY A 195 -4.85 27.24 -4.95
N ALA A 196 -4.36 27.49 -6.14
CA ALA A 196 -4.70 28.66 -6.91
C ALA A 196 -6.22 28.70 -7.16
N GLY A 197 -6.95 29.49 -6.39
CA GLY A 197 -8.31 29.86 -6.67
C GLY A 197 -9.42 28.92 -6.22
N LEU A 198 -9.13 27.85 -5.50
CA LEU A 198 -10.14 26.99 -4.92
C LEU A 198 -10.31 27.23 -3.42
N THR A 199 -11.45 27.01 -2.90
CA THR A 199 -12.12 27.55 -1.70
C THR A 199 -11.42 27.37 -0.35
N GLY A 200 -10.22 26.88 -0.25
CA GLY A 200 -9.49 26.71 1.02
C GLY A 200 -10.11 25.71 2.00
N GLU A 201 -11.01 24.87 1.53
CA GLU A 201 -11.74 23.86 2.31
C GLU A 201 -11.19 22.44 2.12
N GLY A 202 -10.06 22.28 1.42
CA GLY A 202 -9.48 20.98 1.13
C GLY A 202 -9.12 20.18 2.37
N THR A 203 -9.19 18.88 2.27
CA THR A 203 -8.96 17.91 3.35
C THR A 203 -7.50 17.51 3.52
N GLU A 204 -6.60 18.02 2.66
CA GLU A 204 -5.16 17.76 2.71
C GLU A 204 -4.38 19.05 3.03
N PRO A 205 -3.35 18.99 3.90
CA PRO A 205 -2.53 20.15 4.26
C PRO A 205 -1.53 20.51 3.15
N GLY A 206 -1.17 21.79 3.09
CA GLY A 206 -0.13 22.27 2.16
C GLY A 206 -0.53 22.05 0.71
N SER A 207 0.28 21.32 -0.04
CA SER A 207 0.05 20.94 -1.44
C SER A 207 -0.58 19.57 -1.58
N GLY A 208 -0.97 18.93 -0.46
CA GLY A 208 -1.55 17.60 -0.43
C GLY A 208 -0.55 16.48 -0.73
N GLN A 209 -1.04 15.26 -0.88
CA GLN A 209 -0.22 14.08 -1.05
C GLN A 209 -0.83 13.02 -1.97
N SER A 210 -2.15 13.02 -2.13
CA SER A 210 -2.84 12.09 -3.01
C SER A 210 -2.63 12.43 -4.50
N VAL A 211 -3.11 11.55 -5.40
CA VAL A 211 -2.95 11.70 -6.86
C VAL A 211 -3.41 13.05 -7.37
N VAL A 212 -4.57 13.55 -6.90
CA VAL A 212 -5.14 14.83 -7.37
C VAL A 212 -4.57 16.03 -6.61
N SER A 213 -3.42 15.84 -5.96
CA SER A 213 -2.67 16.88 -5.23
C SER A 213 -1.35 17.19 -5.94
N TYR A 214 -0.64 18.22 -5.44
CA TYR A 214 0.69 18.58 -5.96
C TYR A 214 1.84 17.95 -5.18
N GLY A 215 1.59 17.05 -4.34
CA GLY A 215 2.33 16.23 -3.35
C GLY A 215 3.84 16.18 -3.31
N TYR A 216 4.53 16.93 -4.17
CA TYR A 216 5.99 16.94 -4.22
C TYR A 216 6.62 17.38 -2.88
N PRO A 217 7.58 16.64 -2.34
CA PRO A 217 8.26 15.45 -2.90
C PRO A 217 7.61 14.10 -2.46
N TYR A 218 6.39 14.10 -1.96
CA TYR A 218 5.79 12.97 -1.22
C TYR A 218 4.55 12.39 -1.91
N GLU A 219 4.44 12.57 -3.22
CA GLU A 219 3.31 12.03 -4.00
C GLU A 219 3.12 10.54 -3.72
N LYS A 220 1.86 10.18 -3.49
CA LYS A 220 1.45 8.79 -3.27
C LYS A 220 0.39 8.38 -4.28
N GLU A 221 0.45 7.15 -4.70
CA GLU A 221 -0.39 6.57 -5.74
C GLU A 221 -1.73 6.11 -5.15
N PHE A 222 -2.55 7.05 -4.65
CA PHE A 222 -3.89 6.78 -4.14
C PHE A 222 -4.82 7.99 -4.30
N LEU A 223 -6.13 7.73 -4.35
CA LEU A 223 -7.15 8.77 -4.34
C LEU A 223 -7.61 9.06 -2.91
N SER A 224 -7.64 10.35 -2.54
CA SER A 224 -8.17 10.73 -1.22
C SER A 224 -9.68 10.51 -1.14
N LEU A 225 -10.23 10.41 0.08
CA LEU A 225 -11.68 10.26 0.28
C LEU A 225 -12.46 11.43 -0.33
N GLU A 226 -11.91 12.64 -0.29
CA GLU A 226 -12.50 13.82 -0.94
C GLU A 226 -12.54 13.64 -2.45
N SER A 227 -11.43 13.21 -3.07
CA SER A 227 -11.37 12.93 -4.50
C SER A 227 -12.41 11.88 -4.91
N LEU A 228 -12.50 10.76 -4.17
CA LEU A 228 -13.48 9.70 -4.43
C LEU A 228 -14.91 10.20 -4.34
N ALA A 229 -15.25 10.99 -3.31
CA ALA A 229 -16.58 11.57 -3.14
C ALA A 229 -16.99 12.46 -4.31
N HIS A 230 -16.06 13.27 -4.82
CA HIS A 230 -16.29 14.12 -5.97
C HIS A 230 -16.40 13.33 -7.29
N MET A 231 -15.56 12.33 -7.49
CA MET A 231 -15.53 11.53 -8.72
C MET A 231 -16.74 10.64 -8.91
N ARG A 232 -17.37 10.22 -7.81
CA ARG A 232 -18.52 9.30 -7.86
C ARG A 232 -19.65 9.78 -8.75
N THR A 233 -20.07 11.04 -8.63
CA THR A 233 -21.21 11.57 -9.41
C THR A 233 -20.92 11.71 -10.90
N PRO A 234 -19.80 12.32 -11.35
CA PRO A 234 -19.44 12.36 -12.77
C PRO A 234 -19.25 10.98 -13.37
N THR A 235 -18.64 10.04 -12.62
CA THR A 235 -18.43 8.66 -13.07
C THR A 235 -19.77 7.94 -13.30
N ALA A 236 -20.72 8.06 -12.38
CA ALA A 236 -22.06 7.49 -12.55
C ALA A 236 -22.84 8.18 -13.67
N ALA A 237 -22.71 9.51 -13.85
CA ALA A 237 -23.35 10.23 -14.91
C ALA A 237 -22.80 9.87 -16.31
N ALA A 238 -21.54 9.48 -16.40
CA ALA A 238 -20.92 9.01 -17.64
C ALA A 238 -21.45 7.65 -18.13
N ASP A 239 -22.25 6.97 -17.34
CA ASP A 239 -22.79 5.65 -17.65
C ASP A 239 -23.71 5.60 -18.87
N TRP A 240 -24.23 6.72 -19.32
CA TRP A 240 -25.01 6.79 -20.55
C TRP A 240 -24.16 6.71 -21.84
N HIS A 241 -22.84 6.83 -21.69
CA HIS A 241 -21.92 6.73 -22.79
C HIS A 241 -21.40 5.35 -22.90
N LEU A 242 -20.88 4.58 -22.57
CA LEU A 242 -20.36 3.30 -23.05
C LEU A 242 -19.38 2.53 -22.14
N PRO A 243 -18.99 2.99 -20.93
CA PRO A 243 -18.20 2.08 -20.12
C PRO A 243 -18.99 0.80 -19.87
N THR A 244 -18.35 -0.34 -20.04
CA THR A 244 -18.95 -1.60 -19.65
C THR A 244 -19.07 -1.65 -18.14
N LYS A 245 -20.29 -1.96 -17.64
CA LYS A 245 -20.62 -1.94 -16.22
C LYS A 245 -20.80 -3.34 -15.66
N HIS A 246 -20.26 -3.54 -14.50
CA HIS A 246 -20.37 -4.80 -13.75
C HIS A 246 -20.78 -4.47 -12.32
N PRO A 247 -22.08 -4.51 -11.97
CA PRO A 247 -22.52 -4.35 -10.60
C PRO A 247 -21.96 -5.48 -9.71
N ASN A 248 -21.51 -5.16 -8.50
CA ASN A 248 -21.14 -6.17 -7.52
C ASN A 248 -22.37 -7.05 -7.21
N THR A 249 -22.23 -8.36 -7.33
CA THR A 249 -23.35 -9.31 -7.14
C THR A 249 -23.20 -10.18 -5.89
N HIS A 250 -22.00 -10.32 -5.37
CA HIS A 250 -21.67 -11.22 -4.25
C HIS A 250 -20.76 -10.56 -3.23
N ASN A 251 -20.74 -9.24 -3.19
CA ASN A 251 -19.93 -8.46 -2.28
C ASN A 251 -20.82 -7.45 -1.54
N THR A 252 -20.67 -7.35 -0.23
CA THR A 252 -21.35 -6.37 0.63
C THR A 252 -20.34 -5.41 1.23
N ALA A 253 -20.77 -4.18 1.53
CA ALA A 253 -19.86 -3.20 2.09
C ALA A 253 -19.41 -3.61 3.50
N PRO A 254 -18.13 -3.39 3.85
CA PRO A 254 -17.67 -3.53 5.21
C PRO A 254 -18.48 -2.64 6.15
N ARG A 255 -18.52 -2.98 7.43
CA ARG A 255 -19.34 -2.25 8.43
C ARG A 255 -18.49 -1.80 9.59
N ILE A 256 -18.48 -0.50 9.84
CA ILE A 256 -17.91 0.09 11.06
C ILE A 256 -18.87 -0.17 12.22
N ASP A 257 -18.37 -0.75 13.30
CA ASP A 257 -19.12 -0.92 14.55
C ASP A 257 -19.20 0.42 15.30
N ARG A 258 -20.24 1.17 15.00
CA ARG A 258 -20.48 2.50 15.58
C ARG A 258 -20.75 2.45 17.08
N SER A 259 -21.14 1.30 17.64
CA SER A 259 -21.36 1.15 19.08
C SER A 259 -20.06 1.20 19.89
N ARG A 260 -18.94 0.91 19.25
CA ARG A 260 -17.59 0.99 19.83
C ARG A 260 -16.90 2.33 19.55
N MET A 261 -17.47 3.18 18.68
CA MET A 261 -16.92 4.50 18.40
C MET A 261 -17.41 5.51 19.43
N LYS A 262 -16.54 6.42 19.86
CA LYS A 262 -16.91 7.47 20.83
C LYS A 262 -17.65 8.60 20.12
N GLU A 263 -18.63 9.19 20.80
CA GLU A 263 -19.31 10.40 20.32
C GLU A 263 -18.33 11.57 20.14
N VAL A 264 -17.38 11.72 21.10
CA VAL A 264 -16.32 12.72 21.05
C VAL A 264 -15.03 12.13 21.63
N TYR A 265 -13.95 12.23 20.89
CA TYR A 265 -12.60 11.91 21.35
C TYR A 265 -11.93 13.16 21.90
N ARG A 266 -11.42 13.11 23.13
CA ARG A 266 -10.72 14.26 23.75
C ARG A 266 -9.22 14.09 23.61
N VAL A 267 -8.51 15.15 23.22
CA VAL A 267 -7.05 15.14 22.98
C VAL A 267 -6.43 16.37 23.64
N PRO A 268 -5.31 16.26 24.39
CA PRO A 268 -4.55 17.44 24.83
C PRO A 268 -4.02 18.20 23.62
N ARG A 269 -3.96 19.52 23.71
CA ARG A 269 -3.34 20.32 22.63
C ARG A 269 -1.93 19.83 22.32
N ASN A 270 -1.51 19.98 21.06
CA ASN A 270 -0.15 19.66 20.61
C ASN A 270 0.31 18.21 20.95
N THR A 271 -0.60 17.27 20.98
CA THR A 271 -0.34 15.87 21.29
C THR A 271 -0.66 14.99 20.08
N PHE A 272 0.20 14.05 19.75
CA PHE A 272 -0.10 13.00 18.77
C PHE A 272 -1.04 11.96 19.37
N PHE A 273 -1.92 11.42 18.56
CA PHE A 273 -2.91 10.45 19.02
C PHE A 273 -3.25 9.44 17.94
N THR A 274 -3.93 8.36 18.33
CA THR A 274 -4.48 7.37 17.41
C THR A 274 -5.99 7.29 17.56
N LEU A 275 -6.67 6.91 16.48
CA LEU A 275 -8.09 6.57 16.52
C LEU A 275 -8.28 5.14 15.98
N PRO A 276 -8.85 4.22 16.74
CA PRO A 276 -9.18 2.89 16.26
C PRO A 276 -10.44 2.93 15.39
N VAL A 277 -10.47 2.13 14.33
CA VAL A 277 -11.66 1.92 13.50
C VAL A 277 -12.07 0.45 13.62
N TYR A 278 -13.11 0.19 14.40
CA TYR A 278 -13.63 -1.16 14.55
C TYR A 278 -14.55 -1.50 13.39
N ALA A 279 -14.13 -2.41 12.53
CA ALA A 279 -14.93 -2.81 11.37
C ALA A 279 -14.88 -4.32 11.14
N SER A 280 -15.86 -4.82 10.41
CA SER A 280 -15.94 -6.20 9.97
C SER A 280 -16.49 -6.27 8.56
N ASP A 281 -16.19 -7.34 7.87
CA ASP A 281 -16.69 -7.68 6.56
C ASP A 281 -17.39 -9.03 6.58
N ALA A 282 -18.52 -9.16 5.85
CA ALA A 282 -19.33 -10.38 5.87
C ALA A 282 -18.68 -11.50 5.06
N GLU A 283 -17.96 -11.16 4.02
CA GLU A 283 -17.21 -12.05 3.15
C GLU A 283 -15.80 -12.35 3.71
N GLN A 284 -15.42 -11.67 4.80
CA GLN A 284 -14.10 -11.74 5.44
C GLN A 284 -12.96 -11.25 4.53
N ASP A 285 -13.27 -10.30 3.67
CA ASP A 285 -12.27 -9.65 2.83
C ASP A 285 -11.27 -8.85 3.68
N THR A 286 -10.05 -8.71 3.18
CA THR A 286 -9.03 -7.89 3.84
C THR A 286 -9.44 -6.43 3.81
N LEU A 287 -9.52 -5.80 4.98
CA LEU A 287 -9.96 -4.42 5.10
C LEU A 287 -8.80 -3.43 4.97
N ASN A 288 -9.11 -2.30 4.34
CA ASN A 288 -8.21 -1.18 4.15
C ASN A 288 -8.80 0.05 4.85
N TYR A 289 -7.99 0.74 5.66
CA TYR A 289 -8.38 1.87 6.47
C TYR A 289 -7.66 3.14 6.05
N CYS A 290 -8.36 4.24 5.97
CA CYS A 290 -7.75 5.55 5.77
C CYS A 290 -8.58 6.67 6.40
N PHE A 291 -8.03 7.89 6.38
CA PHE A 291 -8.72 9.09 6.87
C PHE A 291 -8.43 10.31 6.04
N ASN A 292 -9.36 11.26 6.10
CA ASN A 292 -9.12 12.67 5.75
C ASN A 292 -9.61 13.57 6.88
N GLN A 293 -9.05 14.74 7.04
CA GLN A 293 -9.64 15.75 7.90
C GLN A 293 -10.89 16.29 7.24
N TYR A 294 -11.97 16.55 8.01
CA TYR A 294 -13.30 16.88 7.48
C TYR A 294 -13.78 18.24 7.95
N GLY A 295 -14.46 18.98 7.06
CA GLY A 295 -15.01 20.30 7.39
C GLY A 295 -13.93 21.34 7.67
N CYS A 296 -12.81 21.26 6.94
CA CYS A 296 -11.75 22.27 7.00
C CYS A 296 -12.25 23.61 6.45
N THR A 297 -11.68 24.69 6.95
CA THR A 297 -11.99 26.03 6.50
C THR A 297 -10.69 26.82 6.31
N PRO A 298 -10.68 27.98 5.62
CA PRO A 298 -9.48 28.79 5.51
C PRO A 298 -8.89 29.24 6.87
N SER A 299 -9.74 29.38 7.89
CA SER A 299 -9.31 29.68 9.26
C SER A 299 -8.89 28.45 10.07
N ARG A 300 -9.28 27.25 9.63
CA ARG A 300 -8.91 25.95 10.19
C ARG A 300 -8.58 24.98 9.05
N PRO A 301 -7.44 25.16 8.38
CA PRO A 301 -7.04 24.30 7.28
C PRO A 301 -6.73 22.87 7.78
N ALA A 302 -6.65 21.93 6.86
CA ALA A 302 -6.19 20.58 7.17
C ALA A 302 -4.78 20.61 7.77
N SER A 303 -4.57 19.77 8.78
CA SER A 303 -3.35 19.72 9.58
C SER A 303 -2.55 18.44 9.39
N PHE A 304 -3.21 17.34 9.02
CA PHE A 304 -2.59 16.03 8.90
C PHE A 304 -2.48 15.61 7.44
N LEU A 305 -1.32 15.06 7.09
CA LEU A 305 -1.12 14.38 5.81
C LEU A 305 -2.02 13.15 5.77
N VAL A 306 -2.63 12.94 4.61
CA VAL A 306 -3.32 11.67 4.29
C VAL A 306 -2.31 10.66 3.77
N PHE A 307 -2.60 9.39 3.94
CA PHE A 307 -1.74 8.29 3.52
C PHE A 307 -2.55 7.28 2.71
N PRO A 308 -1.87 6.44 1.89
CA PRO A 308 -2.53 5.32 1.24
C PRO A 308 -3.29 4.48 2.25
N PRO A 309 -4.41 3.87 1.84
CA PRO A 309 -5.13 2.94 2.70
C PRO A 309 -4.21 1.85 3.28
N GLN A 310 -4.35 1.55 4.56
CA GLN A 310 -3.54 0.61 5.32
C GLN A 310 -4.40 -0.51 5.93
N HIS A 311 -3.80 -1.67 6.18
CA HIS A 311 -4.53 -2.78 6.83
C HIS A 311 -4.66 -2.64 8.35
N ASP A 312 -3.81 -1.80 8.97
CA ASP A 312 -3.92 -1.54 10.41
C ASP A 312 -5.17 -0.70 10.69
N PRO A 313 -6.10 -1.18 11.53
CA PRO A 313 -7.30 -0.42 11.91
C PRO A 313 -7.00 0.75 12.83
N ILE A 314 -5.78 0.91 13.33
CA ILE A 314 -5.37 2.01 14.20
C ILE A 314 -4.78 3.12 13.34
N LEU A 315 -5.53 4.21 13.20
CA LEU A 315 -5.11 5.36 12.42
C LEU A 315 -4.31 6.35 13.28
N GLU A 316 -3.11 6.69 12.84
CA GLU A 316 -2.22 7.61 13.54
C GLU A 316 -2.39 9.05 13.04
N PHE A 317 -2.57 9.97 13.99
CA PHE A 317 -2.67 11.42 13.79
C PHE A 317 -1.43 12.10 14.35
N GLY A 318 -0.48 12.37 13.48
CA GLY A 318 0.81 12.94 13.87
C GLY A 318 1.78 12.97 12.71
N ARG A 319 3.05 13.17 13.02
CA ARG A 319 4.12 13.08 12.03
C ARG A 319 4.47 11.64 11.75
N ARG A 320 4.79 11.34 10.50
CA ARG A 320 5.26 10.04 10.03
C ARG A 320 6.57 10.18 9.28
N TYR A 321 7.28 9.07 9.13
CA TYR A 321 8.49 8.99 8.33
C TYR A 321 8.16 8.54 6.90
N SER A 322 8.87 9.11 5.93
CA SER A 322 8.86 8.61 4.56
C SER A 322 9.59 7.27 4.46
N ASP A 323 9.46 6.62 3.33
CA ASP A 323 10.20 5.38 3.07
C ASP A 323 11.71 5.56 3.09
N SER A 324 12.19 6.77 2.82
CA SER A 324 13.61 7.15 2.95
C SER A 324 14.04 7.49 4.38
N GLY A 325 13.16 7.40 5.36
CA GLY A 325 13.43 7.75 6.76
C GLY A 325 13.43 9.26 7.05
N ALA A 326 13.02 10.10 6.11
CA ALA A 326 12.83 11.52 6.36
C ALA A 326 11.50 11.76 7.09
N LEU A 327 11.49 12.67 8.07
CA LEU A 327 10.28 13.04 8.78
C LEU A 327 9.36 13.85 7.85
N LEU A 328 8.15 13.35 7.63
CA LEU A 328 7.16 14.03 6.80
C LEU A 328 6.56 15.24 7.51
N PRO A 329 6.21 16.30 6.79
CA PRO A 329 5.44 17.39 7.34
C PRO A 329 4.11 16.88 7.91
N GLY A 330 3.75 17.34 9.08
CA GLY A 330 2.47 17.02 9.72
C GLY A 330 2.20 18.00 10.83
N SER A 331 0.99 18.04 11.33
CA SER A 331 0.69 18.88 12.48
C SER A 331 1.03 18.13 13.77
N ASP A 332 2.03 18.67 14.48
CA ASP A 332 2.25 18.38 15.89
C ASP A 332 1.56 19.42 16.79
N ARG A 333 0.69 20.23 16.19
CA ARG A 333 0.07 21.38 16.85
C ARG A 333 -1.39 21.48 16.44
N LEU A 334 -2.24 20.75 17.13
CA LEU A 334 -3.64 21.05 17.13
C LEU A 334 -3.90 22.12 18.20
N ASP A 335 -4.39 23.26 17.76
CA ASP A 335 -4.90 24.28 18.66
C ASP A 335 -6.18 23.82 19.34
N VAL A 336 -6.49 24.41 20.50
CA VAL A 336 -7.72 24.14 21.22
C VAL A 336 -8.95 24.39 20.35
N GLY A 337 -9.85 23.42 20.28
CA GLY A 337 -11.07 23.49 19.49
C GLY A 337 -11.55 22.13 19.02
N ASP A 338 -12.65 22.15 18.28
CA ASP A 338 -13.28 20.94 17.79
C ASP A 338 -12.86 20.69 16.34
N TYR A 339 -12.50 19.45 16.06
CA TYR A 339 -12.06 18.94 14.76
C TYR A 339 -12.90 17.73 14.38
N ARG A 340 -12.99 17.47 13.09
CA ARG A 340 -13.65 16.28 12.57
C ARG A 340 -12.71 15.53 11.63
N PHE A 341 -12.74 14.22 11.72
CA PHE A 341 -11.96 13.35 10.86
C PHE A 341 -12.89 12.35 10.18
N TRP A 342 -12.77 12.28 8.88
CA TRP A 342 -13.46 11.30 8.06
C TRP A 342 -12.64 10.01 8.06
N LEU A 343 -13.10 9.03 8.83
CA LEU A 343 -12.51 7.70 8.88
C LEU A 343 -13.25 6.79 7.90
N SER A 344 -12.53 5.99 7.13
CA SER A 344 -13.12 5.09 6.14
C SER A 344 -12.49 3.72 6.19
N VAL A 345 -13.28 2.71 5.88
CA VAL A 345 -12.88 1.34 5.67
C VAL A 345 -13.38 0.86 4.31
N SER A 346 -12.56 0.10 3.59
CA SER A 346 -12.94 -0.51 2.32
C SER A 346 -12.50 -1.97 2.24
N ASP A 347 -13.18 -2.73 1.37
CA ASP A 347 -12.88 -4.09 0.98
C ASP A 347 -12.10 -4.16 -0.36
N ALA A 348 -11.39 -3.07 -0.70
CA ALA A 348 -10.66 -2.97 -1.95
C ALA A 348 -9.70 -4.15 -2.14
N LEU A 349 -9.89 -4.88 -3.22
CA LEU A 349 -9.05 -6.01 -3.61
C LEU A 349 -7.77 -5.55 -4.31
N PRO A 350 -6.71 -6.37 -4.32
CA PRO A 350 -5.57 -6.16 -5.20
C PRO A 350 -6.02 -6.00 -6.66
N THR A 351 -5.40 -5.09 -7.42
CA THR A 351 -5.82 -4.69 -8.78
C THR A 351 -6.10 -5.86 -9.70
N ALA A 352 -5.22 -6.86 -9.75
CA ALA A 352 -5.38 -8.02 -10.61
C ALA A 352 -6.63 -8.85 -10.25
N GLU A 353 -6.92 -8.97 -8.97
CA GLU A 353 -8.07 -9.70 -8.45
C GLU A 353 -9.38 -8.94 -8.69
N ALA A 354 -9.39 -7.63 -8.43
CA ALA A 354 -10.53 -6.76 -8.71
C ALA A 354 -10.92 -6.79 -10.19
N ILE A 355 -9.93 -6.77 -11.10
CA ILE A 355 -10.16 -6.91 -12.55
C ILE A 355 -10.71 -8.30 -12.89
N ALA A 356 -10.16 -9.36 -12.31
CA ALA A 356 -10.61 -10.73 -12.59
C ALA A 356 -12.04 -10.98 -12.11
N ARG A 357 -12.40 -10.46 -10.95
CA ARG A 357 -13.74 -10.56 -10.37
C ARG A 357 -14.71 -9.52 -10.91
N LYS A 358 -14.22 -8.46 -11.56
CA LYS A 358 -14.98 -7.25 -11.97
C LYS A 358 -15.71 -6.64 -10.78
N GLN A 359 -14.99 -6.51 -9.69
CA GLN A 359 -15.50 -6.06 -8.41
C GLN A 359 -15.00 -4.66 -8.09
N ALA A 360 -15.92 -3.73 -7.89
CA ALA A 360 -15.61 -2.40 -7.37
C ALA A 360 -15.41 -2.43 -5.85
N PRO A 361 -14.55 -1.58 -5.29
CA PRO A 361 -14.42 -1.44 -3.85
C PRO A 361 -15.71 -0.89 -3.24
N LEU A 362 -16.08 -1.37 -2.08
CA LEU A 362 -17.17 -0.83 -1.27
C LEU A 362 -16.60 -0.19 -0.01
N TYR A 363 -17.32 0.79 0.53
CA TYR A 363 -16.84 1.61 1.63
C TYR A 363 -17.90 1.74 2.71
N ASP A 364 -17.47 1.77 3.97
CA ASP A 364 -18.20 2.39 5.07
C ASP A 364 -17.38 3.53 5.66
N SER A 365 -18.03 4.54 6.19
CA SER A 365 -17.38 5.75 6.68
C SER A 365 -18.03 6.26 7.96
N TYR A 366 -17.20 6.94 8.77
CA TYR A 366 -17.59 7.53 10.04
C TYR A 366 -16.91 8.90 10.22
N ILE A 367 -17.64 9.89 10.72
CA ILE A 367 -17.07 11.18 11.11
C ILE A 367 -16.75 11.13 12.61
N ALA A 368 -15.46 11.05 12.94
CA ALA A 368 -14.99 11.13 14.31
C ALA A 368 -14.88 12.59 14.75
N ASN A 369 -15.57 12.96 15.82
CA ASN A 369 -15.43 14.28 16.45
C ASN A 369 -14.28 14.23 17.46
N VAL A 370 -13.33 15.16 17.32
CA VAL A 370 -12.17 15.29 18.20
C VAL A 370 -12.18 16.66 18.85
N SER A 371 -12.28 16.71 20.17
CA SER A 371 -12.18 17.95 20.95
C SER A 371 -10.79 18.10 21.53
N VAL A 372 -10.02 19.04 20.98
CA VAL A 372 -8.69 19.40 21.49
C VAL A 372 -8.86 20.35 22.66
N VAL A 373 -8.43 19.92 23.83
CA VAL A 373 -8.61 20.66 25.09
C VAL A 373 -7.33 21.35 25.55
N ASP A 374 -7.46 22.42 26.34
CA ASP A 374 -6.33 23.14 26.93
C ASP A 374 -5.74 22.36 28.12
N ALA A 375 -5.12 21.23 27.79
CA ALA A 375 -4.37 20.39 28.72
C ALA A 375 -2.88 20.42 28.36
N THR A 376 -2.01 20.13 29.32
CA THR A 376 -0.58 20.01 29.07
C THR A 376 -0.31 18.95 28.00
N PRO A 377 0.44 19.26 26.94
CA PRO A 377 0.77 18.31 25.90
C PRO A 377 1.47 17.04 26.43
N PHE A 378 1.10 15.88 25.90
CA PHE A 378 1.83 14.64 26.15
C PHE A 378 3.03 14.58 25.22
N LYS A 379 4.22 14.91 25.73
CA LYS A 379 5.44 15.05 24.92
C LYS A 379 6.68 14.59 25.66
N ILE A 380 7.58 13.92 24.96
CA ILE A 380 8.94 13.62 25.43
C ILE A 380 9.69 14.96 25.61
N THR A 381 10.27 15.16 26.79
CA THR A 381 10.99 16.37 27.16
C THR A 381 12.49 16.13 27.34
N SER A 382 12.93 14.88 27.46
CA SER A 382 14.36 14.55 27.54
C SER A 382 15.09 14.91 26.25
N GLU A 383 16.24 15.57 26.39
CA GLU A 383 17.21 15.78 25.32
C GLU A 383 18.15 14.58 25.24
N LEU A 384 17.96 13.76 24.19
CA LEU A 384 18.82 12.59 23.98
C LEU A 384 20.13 12.98 23.31
N ARG A 385 21.22 12.29 23.68
CA ARG A 385 22.50 12.39 22.97
C ARG A 385 22.35 11.82 21.56
N LYS A 386 23.30 12.13 20.69
CA LYS A 386 23.34 11.54 19.34
C LYS A 386 23.80 10.09 19.34
N ASP A 387 24.72 9.73 20.25
CA ASP A 387 25.40 8.44 20.31
C ASP A 387 25.12 7.73 21.64
N TYR A 388 24.79 6.47 21.54
CA TYR A 388 24.63 5.52 22.64
C TYR A 388 25.32 4.20 22.30
N VAL A 389 25.42 3.31 23.28
CA VAL A 389 25.85 1.94 23.06
C VAL A 389 24.70 0.95 23.28
N MET A 390 24.80 -0.24 22.70
CA MET A 390 23.82 -1.30 22.90
C MET A 390 23.67 -1.61 24.40
N GLY A 391 22.41 -1.77 24.83
CA GLY A 391 22.09 -2.00 26.23
C GLY A 391 22.25 -0.81 27.16
N GLU A 392 22.61 0.37 26.66
CA GLU A 392 22.81 1.54 27.53
C GLU A 392 21.49 1.98 28.18
N LYS A 393 21.61 2.34 29.45
CA LYS A 393 20.51 2.89 30.25
C LYS A 393 20.22 4.33 29.84
N VAL A 394 19.00 4.61 29.45
CA VAL A 394 18.53 5.93 29.03
C VAL A 394 17.44 6.42 29.98
N HIS A 395 17.62 7.62 30.53
CA HIS A 395 16.58 8.29 31.31
C HIS A 395 15.66 9.08 30.37
N LEU A 396 14.39 8.67 30.29
CA LEU A 396 13.35 9.30 29.46
C LEU A 396 12.41 10.11 30.35
N THR A 397 12.15 11.36 29.96
CA THR A 397 11.18 12.23 30.64
C THR A 397 10.14 12.75 29.65
N TRP A 398 8.94 13.01 30.15
CA TRP A 398 7.85 13.57 29.34
C TRP A 398 6.95 14.50 30.16
N SER A 399 6.21 15.36 29.47
CA SER A 399 5.18 16.17 30.07
C SER A 399 3.86 15.39 30.13
N VAL A 400 3.13 15.50 31.23
CA VAL A 400 1.85 14.86 31.46
C VAL A 400 0.92 15.76 32.22
N ASP A 401 -0.34 15.87 31.78
CA ASP A 401 -1.39 16.57 32.50
C ASP A 401 -2.15 15.62 33.43
N LYS A 402 -1.86 15.74 34.73
CA LYS A 402 -2.49 14.89 35.76
C LYS A 402 -3.99 15.14 35.97
N THR A 403 -4.53 16.20 35.36
CA THR A 403 -5.98 16.47 35.39
C THR A 403 -6.70 15.89 34.18
N PHE A 404 -5.97 15.70 33.09
CA PHE A 404 -6.48 15.06 31.86
C PHE A 404 -6.37 13.54 31.93
N PHE A 405 -5.21 13.02 32.30
CA PHE A 405 -4.98 11.59 32.45
C PHE A 405 -5.50 11.08 33.79
N PRO A 406 -6.26 9.99 33.83
CA PRO A 406 -6.75 9.43 35.08
C PRO A 406 -5.59 8.95 35.98
N LYS A 407 -5.83 8.96 37.28
CA LYS A 407 -4.88 8.40 38.25
C LYS A 407 -4.65 6.91 37.93
N GLY A 408 -3.39 6.52 37.81
CA GLY A 408 -3.01 5.13 37.50
C GLY A 408 -2.95 4.85 35.98
N SER A 409 -3.11 5.89 35.14
CA SER A 409 -2.82 5.72 33.70
C SER A 409 -1.38 5.24 33.49
N LYS A 410 -1.19 4.37 32.50
CA LYS A 410 0.09 3.73 32.21
C LYS A 410 0.60 4.15 30.83
N VAL A 411 1.91 4.06 30.66
CA VAL A 411 2.61 4.27 29.39
C VAL A 411 3.53 3.11 29.10
N ARG A 412 3.86 2.92 27.84
CA ARG A 412 4.93 2.01 27.40
C ARG A 412 5.96 2.77 26.56
N VAL A 413 7.16 2.22 26.52
CA VAL A 413 8.24 2.76 25.72
C VAL A 413 8.69 1.71 24.72
N LEU A 414 8.68 2.10 23.45
CA LEU A 414 9.09 1.29 22.31
C LEU A 414 10.29 1.95 21.64
N MET A 415 11.02 1.17 20.85
CA MET A 415 12.07 1.69 19.99
C MET A 415 11.99 1.10 18.59
N SER A 416 12.13 1.96 17.63
CA SER A 416 12.41 1.65 16.24
C SER A 416 13.91 1.68 16.00
N ASP A 417 14.42 0.82 15.14
CA ASP A 417 15.78 0.87 14.59
C ASP A 417 15.78 1.00 13.06
N ASP A 418 14.61 1.33 12.48
CA ASP A 418 14.37 1.56 11.07
C ASP A 418 13.79 2.96 10.78
N PHE A 419 14.28 3.98 11.48
CA PHE A 419 13.88 5.39 11.36
C PHE A 419 12.44 5.70 11.79
N GLY A 420 11.81 4.87 12.62
CA GLY A 420 10.44 5.07 13.08
C GLY A 420 9.38 4.43 12.20
N LYS A 421 9.76 3.57 11.24
CA LYS A 421 8.82 2.82 10.40
C LYS A 421 8.11 1.72 11.19
N THR A 422 8.89 0.97 11.99
CA THR A 422 8.35 -0.07 12.88
C THR A 422 8.93 0.07 14.29
N TYR A 423 8.15 -0.24 15.30
CA TYR A 423 8.53 -0.15 16.71
C TYR A 423 8.60 -1.55 17.36
N ARG A 424 9.52 -2.37 16.88
CA ARG A 424 9.63 -3.78 17.24
C ARG A 424 10.31 -4.06 18.58
N HIS A 425 11.06 -3.09 19.14
CA HIS A 425 11.73 -3.27 20.43
C HIS A 425 10.86 -2.70 21.53
N VAL A 426 10.40 -3.55 22.43
CA VAL A 426 9.73 -3.13 23.66
C VAL A 426 10.82 -2.83 24.69
N LEU A 427 11.02 -1.55 25.00
CA LEU A 427 12.00 -1.12 26.01
C LEU A 427 11.39 -1.14 27.42
N LEU A 428 10.11 -0.80 27.54
CA LEU A 428 9.36 -0.89 28.78
C LEU A 428 7.87 -1.10 28.45
N PRO A 429 7.30 -2.27 28.77
CA PRO A 429 5.93 -2.58 28.35
C PRO A 429 4.86 -1.82 29.15
N SER A 430 5.16 -1.41 30.37
CA SER A 430 4.23 -0.63 31.20
C SER A 430 4.96 0.06 32.36
N THR A 431 4.65 1.32 32.58
CA THR A 431 5.03 2.09 33.78
C THR A 431 3.95 3.14 34.06
N ASP A 432 4.01 3.77 35.24
CA ASP A 432 3.11 4.88 35.57
C ASP A 432 3.31 6.06 34.62
N ASN A 433 2.22 6.72 34.27
CA ASN A 433 2.26 7.97 33.50
C ASN A 433 2.54 9.14 34.46
N ASP A 434 3.71 9.15 35.08
CA ASP A 434 4.13 10.12 36.11
C ASP A 434 5.15 11.15 35.61
N GLY A 435 5.71 10.96 34.40
CA GLY A 435 6.58 11.91 33.73
C GLY A 435 8.04 11.47 33.57
N ALA A 436 8.46 10.28 34.06
CA ALA A 436 9.81 9.81 33.87
C ALA A 436 9.94 8.28 33.99
N CYS A 437 10.89 7.70 33.29
CA CYS A 437 11.30 6.30 33.47
C CYS A 437 12.73 6.08 32.97
N ASP A 438 13.32 4.97 33.41
CA ASP A 438 14.57 4.47 32.86
C ASP A 438 14.30 3.30 31.92
N VAL A 439 14.95 3.28 30.76
CA VAL A 439 14.88 2.20 29.77
C VAL A 439 16.27 1.77 29.35
N TYR A 440 16.40 0.53 28.85
CA TYR A 440 17.65 0.01 28.30
C TYR A 440 17.51 -0.17 26.80
N LEU A 441 18.49 0.31 26.04
CA LEU A 441 18.51 0.13 24.59
C LEU A 441 18.68 -1.35 24.22
N PRO A 442 18.23 -1.78 23.04
CA PRO A 442 18.33 -3.18 22.62
C PRO A 442 19.79 -3.66 22.54
N GLN A 443 20.01 -4.98 22.75
CA GLN A 443 21.30 -5.64 22.56
C GLN A 443 21.58 -5.99 21.08
N GLN A 444 20.57 -5.95 20.24
CA GLN A 444 20.67 -6.22 18.81
C GLN A 444 19.82 -5.23 18.03
N LEU A 445 20.38 -4.72 16.95
CA LEU A 445 19.73 -3.81 16.03
C LEU A 445 20.02 -4.27 14.60
N ILE A 446 19.19 -3.89 13.65
CA ILE A 446 19.53 -4.06 12.24
C ILE A 446 20.71 -3.14 11.89
N GLU A 447 21.67 -3.67 11.14
CA GLU A 447 22.85 -2.87 10.75
C GLU A 447 22.51 -1.83 9.70
N LYS A 448 21.65 -2.20 8.76
CA LYS A 448 21.28 -1.35 7.61
C LYS A 448 19.81 -1.48 7.28
N VAL A 449 19.23 -0.38 6.89
CA VAL A 449 17.82 -0.27 6.48
C VAL A 449 17.75 0.08 5.01
N PRO A 450 16.98 -0.67 4.19
CA PRO A 450 16.70 -0.25 2.81
C PRO A 450 15.80 0.99 2.86
N THR A 451 16.20 2.05 2.18
CA THR A 451 15.48 3.32 2.23
C THR A 451 14.72 3.61 0.96
N TYR A 452 15.35 3.47 -0.18
CA TYR A 452 14.66 3.55 -1.48
C TYR A 452 15.50 2.87 -2.56
N SER A 453 14.85 2.54 -3.65
CA SER A 453 15.50 2.03 -4.85
C SER A 453 15.53 3.12 -5.91
N TYR A 454 16.70 3.31 -6.52
CA TYR A 454 16.86 4.20 -7.65
C TYR A 454 17.07 3.38 -8.92
N THR A 455 16.31 3.66 -9.96
CA THR A 455 16.54 3.06 -11.28
C THR A 455 17.36 4.03 -12.12
N VAL A 456 18.54 3.58 -12.54
CA VAL A 456 19.42 4.37 -13.39
C VAL A 456 18.75 4.54 -14.75
N PRO A 457 18.43 5.78 -15.19
CA PRO A 457 17.63 6.01 -16.40
C PRO A 457 18.28 5.45 -17.67
N GLU A 458 19.62 5.49 -17.75
CA GLU A 458 20.37 5.09 -18.94
C GLU A 458 20.49 3.57 -19.09
N THR A 459 20.48 2.83 -17.99
CA THR A 459 20.75 1.38 -17.99
C THR A 459 19.56 0.54 -17.55
N GLY A 460 18.54 1.14 -16.93
CA GLY A 460 17.44 0.44 -16.27
C GLY A 460 17.86 -0.35 -15.03
N GLN A 461 19.10 -0.20 -14.57
CA GLN A 461 19.60 -0.91 -13.39
C GLN A 461 18.96 -0.35 -12.12
N LYS A 462 18.33 -1.21 -11.35
CA LYS A 462 17.82 -0.88 -10.01
C LYS A 462 18.96 -0.94 -8.98
N ILE A 463 19.17 0.16 -8.27
CA ILE A 463 20.15 0.30 -7.19
C ILE A 463 19.39 0.53 -5.89
N ASP A 464 19.54 -0.38 -4.94
CA ASP A 464 18.97 -0.21 -3.61
C ASP A 464 19.91 0.62 -2.73
N ILE A 465 19.38 1.68 -2.14
CA ILE A 465 20.09 2.56 -1.23
C ILE A 465 19.83 2.12 0.21
N TRP A 466 20.91 1.89 0.95
CA TRP A 466 20.89 1.42 2.32
C TRP A 466 21.51 2.47 3.25
N PHE A 467 20.86 2.74 4.38
CA PHE A 467 21.42 3.59 5.41
C PHE A 467 21.69 2.79 6.69
N ALA A 468 22.67 3.23 7.49
CA ALA A 468 22.84 2.71 8.83
C ALA A 468 21.57 2.95 9.64
N SER A 469 21.20 1.98 10.48
CA SER A 469 20.02 2.10 11.33
C SER A 469 20.10 3.31 12.25
N LYS A 470 18.95 3.91 12.54
CA LYS A 470 18.79 5.00 13.50
C LYS A 470 17.70 4.64 14.49
N GLY A 471 18.00 4.83 15.76
CA GLY A 471 17.05 4.56 16.83
C GLY A 471 16.08 5.72 17.03
N VAL A 472 14.79 5.39 17.11
CA VAL A 472 13.73 6.34 17.47
C VAL A 472 12.93 5.73 18.61
N LEU A 473 12.88 6.40 19.75
CA LEU A 473 12.09 5.98 20.90
C LEU A 473 10.68 6.55 20.75
N ARG A 474 9.68 5.73 21.05
CA ARG A 474 8.27 6.11 21.10
C ARG A 474 7.74 5.86 22.51
N LEU A 475 7.13 6.88 23.06
CA LEU A 475 6.36 6.83 24.31
C LEU A 475 4.88 6.87 23.94
N GLU A 476 4.08 5.95 24.47
CA GLU A 476 2.63 5.95 24.21
C GLU A 476 1.85 5.48 25.41
N THR A 477 0.61 5.98 25.56
CA THR A 477 -0.30 5.49 26.59
C THR A 477 -0.80 4.09 26.24
N ILE A 478 -1.17 3.34 27.27
CA ILE A 478 -1.82 2.03 27.15
C ILE A 478 -3.17 2.10 27.88
N ASP A 479 -4.04 1.14 27.61
CA ASP A 479 -5.37 1.01 28.26
C ASP A 479 -6.43 2.02 27.80
N ASP A 480 -6.15 2.84 26.78
CA ASP A 480 -7.11 3.81 26.22
C ASP A 480 -7.53 3.41 24.80
N ASP A 481 -8.80 3.66 24.44
CA ASP A 481 -9.25 3.55 23.04
C ASP A 481 -8.56 4.57 22.14
N VAL A 482 -8.14 5.71 22.72
CA VAL A 482 -7.26 6.69 22.11
C VAL A 482 -5.90 6.55 22.74
N GLN A 483 -4.91 6.18 21.96
CA GLN A 483 -3.53 6.21 22.43
C GLN A 483 -2.94 7.58 22.14
N TYR A 484 -2.30 8.16 23.15
CA TYR A 484 -1.52 9.38 23.02
C TYR A 484 -0.06 9.00 22.94
N TYR A 485 0.68 9.60 22.01
CA TYR A 485 2.08 9.22 21.81
C TYR A 485 2.96 10.41 21.44
N ASP A 486 4.26 10.21 21.63
CA ASP A 486 5.32 11.07 21.11
C ASP A 486 6.57 10.25 20.81
N PHE A 487 7.49 10.78 20.01
CA PHE A 487 8.73 10.11 19.66
C PHE A 487 9.92 11.08 19.67
N THR A 488 11.13 10.54 19.83
CA THR A 488 12.33 11.34 20.11
C THR A 488 12.90 12.08 18.91
N ASN A 489 12.71 11.58 17.70
CA ASN A 489 13.21 12.22 16.50
C ASN A 489 12.15 13.15 15.92
N LYS A 490 12.37 14.46 16.07
CA LYS A 490 11.46 15.50 15.55
C LYS A 490 12.07 16.32 14.41
N ASP A 491 13.26 15.94 13.94
CA ASP A 491 13.94 16.61 12.83
C ASP A 491 13.45 16.12 11.48
N VAL A 492 13.19 17.06 10.57
CA VAL A 492 12.76 16.79 9.19
C VAL A 492 13.84 16.12 8.33
N ASN A 493 15.06 15.98 8.84
CA ASN A 493 16.23 15.48 8.11
C ASN A 493 16.60 14.03 8.46
N GLY A 494 15.66 13.21 8.93
CA GLY A 494 15.89 11.80 9.18
C GLY A 494 16.86 11.52 10.33
N GLY A 495 16.87 12.37 11.36
CA GLY A 495 17.66 12.18 12.56
C GLY A 495 17.20 10.96 13.37
N GLY A 496 17.98 10.60 14.37
CA GLY A 496 17.74 9.52 15.31
C GLY A 496 19.01 9.30 16.11
N ILE A 497 18.92 8.48 17.14
CA ILE A 497 20.11 8.10 17.91
C ILE A 497 20.91 7.04 17.16
N GLU A 498 22.24 7.16 17.19
CA GLU A 498 23.16 6.09 16.78
C GLU A 498 23.41 5.17 17.96
N VAL A 499 23.22 3.88 17.75
CA VAL A 499 23.50 2.88 18.79
C VAL A 499 24.63 2.00 18.30
N LYS A 500 25.77 2.10 18.97
CA LYS A 500 27.03 1.41 18.64
C LYS A 500 27.19 0.15 19.48
N ALA A 501 28.10 -0.72 19.08
CA ALA A 501 28.49 -1.87 19.90
C ALA A 501 29.00 -1.41 21.29
N ALA A 502 28.52 -2.09 22.31
CA ALA A 502 28.95 -1.80 23.68
C ALA A 502 30.34 -2.46 23.99
N PRO A 503 31.17 -1.85 24.82
CA PRO A 503 32.33 -2.53 25.35
C PRO A 503 31.94 -3.69 26.28
N VAL A 504 30.78 -3.65 26.89
CA VAL A 504 30.19 -4.75 27.66
C VAL A 504 29.39 -5.64 26.75
N VAL A 505 29.74 -6.92 26.66
CA VAL A 505 29.06 -7.93 25.87
C VAL A 505 28.28 -8.86 26.79
N PHE A 506 27.01 -8.97 26.62
CA PHE A 506 26.14 -9.92 27.32
C PHE A 506 25.98 -11.21 26.52
N SER A 507 25.90 -12.35 27.20
CA SER A 507 25.60 -13.66 26.65
C SER A 507 24.58 -14.39 27.52
N GLY A 508 24.03 -15.49 27.04
CA GLY A 508 22.91 -16.14 27.73
C GLY A 508 21.64 -15.28 27.77
N LEU A 509 21.47 -14.44 26.73
CA LEU A 509 20.34 -13.53 26.64
C LEU A 509 19.02 -14.29 26.66
N PRO A 510 17.95 -13.72 27.25
CA PRO A 510 16.63 -14.31 27.14
C PRO A 510 16.21 -14.41 25.66
N GLU A 511 15.64 -15.55 25.28
CA GLU A 511 15.13 -15.77 23.91
C GLU A 511 14.10 -14.70 23.51
N LYS A 512 13.28 -14.31 24.49
CA LYS A 512 12.33 -13.21 24.37
C LYS A 512 12.50 -12.26 25.55
N ASN A 513 12.65 -10.98 25.26
CA ASN A 513 12.71 -9.95 26.30
C ASN A 513 11.33 -9.60 26.88
N TYR A 514 10.24 -9.93 26.16
CA TYR A 514 8.86 -9.74 26.58
C TYR A 514 8.11 -11.07 26.51
N ILE A 515 7.51 -11.49 27.62
CA ILE A 515 6.77 -12.74 27.75
C ILE A 515 5.43 -12.45 28.43
N GLU A 516 4.35 -12.90 27.85
CA GLU A 516 3.05 -12.93 28.49
C GLU A 516 2.75 -14.31 29.06
N ILE A 517 2.29 -14.37 30.29
CA ILE A 517 1.89 -15.60 30.98
C ILE A 517 0.43 -15.51 31.46
N ALA A 518 -0.22 -16.66 31.61
CA ALA A 518 -1.56 -16.68 32.18
C ALA A 518 -1.56 -16.23 33.66
N PRO A 519 -2.72 -15.79 34.19
CA PRO A 519 -2.78 -15.26 35.57
C PRO A 519 -2.28 -16.24 36.64
N THR A 520 -2.43 -17.54 36.39
CA THR A 520 -2.09 -18.63 37.32
C THR A 520 -0.74 -19.30 37.04
N ASP A 521 -0.09 -18.98 35.93
CA ASP A 521 1.18 -19.60 35.55
C ASP A 521 2.31 -19.23 36.51
N SER A 522 3.24 -20.13 36.71
CA SER A 522 4.50 -19.81 37.38
C SER A 522 5.38 -18.91 36.50
N LEU A 523 6.19 -18.07 37.12
CA LEU A 523 7.19 -17.30 36.36
C LEU A 523 8.13 -18.28 35.63
N PRO A 524 8.49 -17.97 34.35
CA PRO A 524 9.47 -18.76 33.61
C PRO A 524 10.82 -18.77 34.33
N ALA A 525 11.62 -19.81 34.08
CA ALA A 525 12.95 -19.90 34.63
C ALA A 525 13.79 -18.64 34.33
N ARG A 526 14.60 -18.22 35.28
CA ARG A 526 15.48 -17.07 35.09
C ARG A 526 16.59 -17.44 34.10
N PRO A 527 16.83 -16.65 33.05
CA PRO A 527 17.98 -16.81 32.15
C PRO A 527 19.33 -16.67 32.90
N ASP A 528 20.31 -17.44 32.49
CA ASP A 528 21.68 -17.32 33.00
C ASP A 528 22.47 -16.31 32.16
N VAL A 529 22.24 -15.03 32.42
CA VAL A 529 22.90 -13.94 31.71
C VAL A 529 24.28 -13.69 32.25
N GLN A 530 25.29 -13.80 31.39
CA GLN A 530 26.69 -13.54 31.67
C GLN A 530 27.13 -12.24 30.99
N ALA A 531 28.18 -11.62 31.48
CA ALA A 531 28.74 -10.42 30.85
C ALA A 531 30.29 -10.51 30.81
N ALA A 532 30.86 -9.82 29.81
CA ALA A 532 32.31 -9.68 29.66
C ALA A 532 32.67 -8.27 29.18
N VAL A 533 33.81 -7.76 29.58
CA VAL A 533 34.41 -6.52 29.09
C VAL A 533 35.79 -6.88 28.52
N ASP A 534 36.02 -6.54 27.25
CA ASP A 534 37.24 -6.90 26.50
C ASP A 534 37.57 -8.40 26.63
N GLY A 535 36.56 -9.25 26.57
CA GLY A 535 36.66 -10.70 26.67
C GLY A 535 36.90 -11.22 28.09
N LYS A 536 36.98 -10.36 29.11
CA LYS A 536 37.16 -10.75 30.52
C LYS A 536 35.79 -10.81 31.21
N PRO A 537 35.42 -11.94 31.81
CA PRO A 537 34.15 -12.07 32.52
C PRO A 537 34.00 -11.04 33.65
N ILE A 538 32.79 -10.49 33.73
CA ILE A 538 32.34 -9.61 34.79
C ILE A 538 30.95 -10.06 35.25
N ALA A 539 30.72 -10.14 36.55
CA ALA A 539 29.40 -10.53 37.05
C ALA A 539 28.39 -9.37 36.89
N PRO A 540 27.28 -9.57 36.18
CA PRO A 540 26.25 -8.56 36.16
C PRO A 540 25.49 -8.48 37.48
N VAL A 541 25.11 -7.29 37.89
CA VAL A 541 24.21 -7.07 39.02
C VAL A 541 22.79 -7.45 38.57
N TYR A 542 22.23 -8.45 39.23
CA TYR A 542 20.87 -8.89 38.97
C TYR A 542 19.88 -8.25 39.92
N SER A 543 18.74 -7.83 39.38
CA SER A 543 17.56 -7.44 40.15
C SER A 543 16.29 -8.00 39.55
N GLU A 544 15.30 -8.29 40.43
CA GLU A 544 13.97 -8.69 40.02
C GLU A 544 12.96 -7.87 40.83
N GLN A 545 12.04 -7.23 40.12
CA GLN A 545 10.99 -6.40 40.72
C GLN A 545 9.65 -6.81 40.15
N THR A 546 8.63 -6.92 41.01
CA THR A 546 7.28 -7.19 40.57
C THR A 546 6.39 -6.05 41.03
N GLU A 547 5.74 -5.41 40.08
CA GLU A 547 4.75 -4.38 40.31
C GLU A 547 3.46 -4.73 39.60
N GLY A 548 2.41 -4.98 40.37
CA GLY A 548 1.15 -5.47 39.80
C GLY A 548 1.32 -6.76 39.01
N ARG A 549 1.11 -6.68 37.70
CA ARG A 549 1.20 -7.82 36.78
C ARG A 549 2.54 -7.94 36.05
N LEU A 550 3.40 -6.94 36.17
CA LEU A 550 4.71 -6.91 35.51
C LEU A 550 5.78 -7.39 36.46
N THR A 551 6.53 -8.42 36.09
CA THR A 551 7.80 -8.79 36.70
C THR A 551 8.91 -8.37 35.78
N LEU A 552 9.77 -7.48 36.25
CA LEU A 552 10.95 -6.96 35.57
C LEU A 552 12.20 -7.63 36.11
N ARG A 553 12.96 -8.27 35.26
CA ARG A 553 14.29 -8.83 35.53
C ARG A 553 15.33 -7.98 34.83
N THR A 554 16.36 -7.55 35.55
CA THR A 554 17.39 -6.70 34.98
C THR A 554 18.77 -7.25 35.37
N TRP A 555 19.68 -7.30 34.42
CA TRP A 555 21.11 -7.61 34.60
C TRP A 555 21.91 -6.40 34.16
N GLU A 556 22.63 -5.76 35.06
CA GLU A 556 23.36 -4.51 34.80
C GLU A 556 24.85 -4.66 34.99
N VAL A 557 25.65 -3.97 34.19
CA VAL A 557 27.05 -3.75 34.34
C VAL A 557 27.39 -2.29 34.15
N THR A 558 28.08 -1.68 35.08
CA THR A 558 28.64 -0.32 34.92
C THR A 558 30.12 -0.40 34.60
N HIS A 559 30.52 0.13 33.44
CA HIS A 559 31.90 0.18 32.99
C HIS A 559 32.22 1.53 32.34
N GLY A 560 33.34 2.15 32.72
CA GLY A 560 33.73 3.46 32.16
C GLY A 560 32.72 4.59 32.38
N GLY A 561 31.92 4.52 33.44
CA GLY A 561 30.88 5.51 33.74
C GLY A 561 29.56 5.30 32.97
N THR A 562 29.47 4.28 32.12
CA THR A 562 28.24 3.91 31.39
C THR A 562 27.63 2.65 32.01
N THR A 563 26.34 2.69 32.31
CA THR A 563 25.55 1.54 32.72
C THR A 563 24.90 0.91 31.53
N THR A 564 25.15 -0.37 31.29
CA THR A 564 24.51 -1.18 30.26
C THR A 564 23.81 -2.36 30.90
N GLY A 565 22.72 -2.84 30.29
CA GLY A 565 21.95 -3.93 30.87
C GLY A 565 21.11 -4.70 29.85
N VAL A 566 20.61 -5.81 30.36
CA VAL A 566 19.62 -6.65 29.69
C VAL A 566 18.37 -6.71 30.54
N GLN A 567 17.21 -6.59 29.93
CA GLN A 567 15.93 -6.69 30.63
C GLN A 567 15.08 -7.83 30.06
N GLN A 568 14.34 -8.47 30.95
CA GLN A 568 13.27 -9.39 30.61
C GLN A 568 12.00 -8.97 31.34
N PHE A 569 10.93 -8.83 30.60
CA PHE A 569 9.60 -8.47 31.08
C PHE A 569 8.71 -9.69 31.04
N VAL A 570 8.14 -10.06 32.19
CA VAL A 570 7.13 -11.11 32.30
C VAL A 570 5.83 -10.46 32.74
N VAL A 571 4.84 -10.44 31.87
CA VAL A 571 3.54 -9.79 32.13
C VAL A 571 2.47 -10.85 32.33
N ARG A 572 1.79 -10.80 33.50
CA ARG A 572 0.62 -11.62 33.74
C ARG A 572 -0.62 -10.99 33.08
N ARG A 573 -1.31 -11.78 32.29
CA ARG A 573 -2.56 -11.35 31.66
C ARG A 573 -3.65 -11.11 32.71
N GLU A 574 -4.65 -10.30 32.38
CA GLU A 574 -5.88 -10.19 33.19
C GLU A 574 -6.77 -11.42 33.03
N ALA A 575 -7.50 -11.74 34.08
CA ALA A 575 -8.60 -12.71 34.00
C ALA A 575 -9.95 -11.98 34.04
N PRO A 576 -10.95 -12.38 33.23
CA PRO A 576 -10.87 -13.34 32.16
C PRO A 576 -10.42 -12.66 30.86
N LEU A 577 -9.33 -13.13 30.32
CA LEU A 577 -9.05 -12.82 28.92
C LEU A 577 -10.20 -13.33 28.05
N PRO A 578 -10.47 -12.71 26.88
CA PRO A 578 -11.10 -13.46 25.84
C PRO A 578 -10.35 -14.80 25.71
N PRO A 579 -11.05 -15.90 25.54
CA PRO A 579 -10.40 -17.20 25.46
C PRO A 579 -9.20 -17.07 24.50
N PRO A 580 -8.07 -17.70 24.82
CA PRO A 580 -6.91 -17.68 23.90
C PRO A 580 -7.42 -18.04 22.52
N PRO A 581 -6.85 -17.47 21.46
CA PRO A 581 -7.28 -17.81 20.13
C PRO A 581 -7.34 -19.34 20.05
N VAL A 582 -8.54 -19.85 19.77
CA VAL A 582 -8.71 -21.28 19.57
C VAL A 582 -7.91 -21.61 18.32
N LEU A 583 -6.78 -22.26 18.53
CA LEU A 583 -5.94 -22.68 17.41
C LEU A 583 -6.62 -23.87 16.70
N ILE A 584 -6.27 -24.03 15.47
CA ILE A 584 -6.59 -25.25 14.71
C ILE A 584 -5.82 -26.38 15.36
N ASP A 585 -6.55 -27.44 15.79
CA ASP A 585 -5.97 -28.63 16.39
C ASP A 585 -5.92 -29.83 15.43
N SER A 586 -6.66 -29.74 14.31
CA SER A 586 -6.70 -30.75 13.29
C SER A 586 -6.93 -30.12 11.91
N ILE A 587 -6.15 -30.58 10.95
CA ILE A 587 -6.23 -30.20 9.54
C ILE A 587 -6.32 -31.44 8.68
N ALA A 588 -7.27 -31.50 7.77
CA ALA A 588 -7.40 -32.59 6.81
C ALA A 588 -7.65 -32.05 5.41
N LEU A 589 -6.90 -32.58 4.45
CA LEU A 589 -7.02 -32.26 3.05
C LEU A 589 -7.45 -33.51 2.29
N THR A 590 -8.55 -33.42 1.54
CA THR A 590 -9.10 -34.54 0.78
C THR A 590 -8.81 -34.35 -0.70
N PRO A 591 -8.21 -35.33 -1.39
CA PRO A 591 -8.00 -35.29 -2.83
C PRO A 591 -9.33 -35.22 -3.59
N PRO A 592 -9.34 -34.72 -4.83
CA PRO A 592 -10.54 -34.70 -5.64
C PRO A 592 -11.04 -36.14 -5.93
N ALA A 593 -12.36 -36.31 -5.92
CA ALA A 593 -12.99 -37.60 -6.11
C ALA A 593 -12.92 -38.10 -7.57
N ASP A 594 -12.78 -37.20 -8.52
CA ASP A 594 -12.82 -37.47 -9.94
C ASP A 594 -11.43 -37.58 -10.57
N THR A 595 -11.32 -38.33 -11.66
CA THR A 595 -10.12 -38.41 -12.48
C THR A 595 -9.89 -37.06 -13.18
N LEU A 596 -8.86 -36.33 -12.78
CA LEU A 596 -8.52 -35.03 -13.34
C LEU A 596 -7.81 -35.16 -14.69
N LYS A 597 -8.18 -34.26 -15.60
CA LYS A 597 -7.57 -34.09 -16.93
C LYS A 597 -7.00 -32.68 -17.06
N VAL A 598 -6.05 -32.51 -17.96
CA VAL A 598 -5.51 -31.20 -18.31
C VAL A 598 -6.65 -30.27 -18.72
N GLY A 599 -6.67 -29.09 -18.11
CA GLY A 599 -7.69 -28.02 -18.27
C GLY A 599 -8.84 -28.09 -17.26
N ASP A 600 -8.92 -29.11 -16.43
CA ASP A 600 -9.93 -29.18 -15.38
C ASP A 600 -9.59 -28.19 -14.25
N THR A 601 -10.64 -27.61 -13.69
CA THR A 601 -10.56 -26.86 -12.45
C THR A 601 -11.29 -27.61 -11.35
N PHE A 602 -10.67 -27.68 -10.18
CA PHE A 602 -11.23 -28.40 -9.05
C PHE A 602 -10.94 -27.66 -7.74
N ARG A 603 -11.67 -28.03 -6.70
CA ARG A 603 -11.44 -27.55 -5.34
C ARG A 603 -11.08 -28.72 -4.44
N LEU A 604 -10.03 -28.54 -3.64
CA LEU A 604 -9.71 -29.50 -2.59
C LEU A 604 -10.60 -29.23 -1.37
N SER A 605 -11.13 -30.29 -0.78
CA SER A 605 -11.86 -30.16 0.47
C SER A 605 -10.88 -30.04 1.63
N LEU A 606 -10.84 -28.86 2.24
CA LEU A 606 -10.05 -28.58 3.43
C LEU A 606 -10.96 -28.57 4.64
N VAL A 607 -10.64 -29.37 5.64
CA VAL A 607 -11.33 -29.41 6.93
C VAL A 607 -10.35 -28.90 8.00
N LEU A 608 -10.75 -27.89 8.72
CA LEU A 608 -10.03 -27.29 9.84
C LEU A 608 -10.90 -27.46 11.09
N LEU A 609 -10.38 -28.09 12.11
CA LEU A 609 -11.08 -28.27 13.38
C LEU A 609 -10.26 -27.64 14.53
N PRO A 610 -10.94 -27.15 15.56
CA PRO A 610 -12.39 -27.03 15.71
C PRO A 610 -12.97 -25.91 14.84
N ASP A 611 -14.27 -25.99 14.56
CA ASP A 611 -14.98 -24.90 13.84
C ASP A 611 -14.90 -23.55 14.56
N SER A 612 -14.69 -23.57 15.88
CA SER A 612 -14.48 -22.42 16.74
C SER A 612 -13.07 -21.82 16.65
N ALA A 613 -12.18 -22.34 15.80
CA ALA A 613 -10.84 -21.79 15.62
C ALA A 613 -10.92 -20.30 15.24
N THR A 614 -10.17 -19.47 15.97
CA THR A 614 -10.23 -18.01 15.87
C THR A 614 -9.73 -17.51 14.51
N SER A 615 -8.77 -18.21 13.91
CA SER A 615 -8.27 -17.95 12.56
C SER A 615 -8.23 -19.26 11.78
N LYS A 616 -8.74 -19.20 10.55
CA LYS A 616 -8.70 -20.34 9.61
C LYS A 616 -7.77 -20.06 8.42
N GLY A 617 -6.88 -19.08 8.57
CA GLY A 617 -5.89 -18.75 7.55
C GLY A 617 -4.95 -19.92 7.26
N VAL A 618 -4.72 -20.19 5.99
CA VAL A 618 -3.83 -21.26 5.52
C VAL A 618 -2.96 -20.78 4.37
N ASP A 619 -1.79 -21.39 4.25
CA ASP A 619 -0.88 -21.20 3.13
C ASP A 619 -0.80 -22.48 2.29
N TRP A 620 -0.87 -22.35 0.96
CA TRP A 620 -0.90 -23.44 0.02
C TRP A 620 0.43 -23.56 -0.72
N HIS A 621 0.95 -24.77 -0.79
CA HIS A 621 2.18 -25.07 -1.49
C HIS A 621 1.99 -26.25 -2.48
N LEU A 622 2.60 -26.12 -3.65
CA LEU A 622 2.59 -27.14 -4.70
C LEU A 622 4.00 -27.69 -4.88
N SER A 623 4.14 -29.02 -4.92
CA SER A 623 5.43 -29.67 -5.23
C SER A 623 5.84 -29.46 -6.68
N ASP A 624 4.89 -29.26 -7.57
CA ASP A 624 5.13 -29.01 -9.00
C ASP A 624 4.09 -28.05 -9.58
N GLU A 625 4.46 -26.77 -9.71
CA GLU A 625 3.63 -25.74 -10.32
C GLU A 625 3.47 -25.88 -11.84
N THR A 626 4.17 -26.81 -12.48
CA THR A 626 3.96 -27.12 -13.90
C THR A 626 2.79 -28.07 -14.10
N VAL A 627 2.43 -28.86 -13.08
CA VAL A 627 1.31 -29.79 -13.10
C VAL A 627 0.01 -29.13 -12.66
N LEU A 628 0.06 -28.34 -11.60
CA LEU A 628 -1.08 -27.61 -11.05
C LEU A 628 -0.76 -26.12 -10.86
N THR A 629 -1.77 -25.27 -10.90
CA THR A 629 -1.69 -23.89 -10.42
C THR A 629 -2.79 -23.61 -9.41
N HIS A 630 -2.45 -22.85 -8.35
CA HIS A 630 -3.40 -22.42 -7.34
C HIS A 630 -4.16 -21.17 -7.81
N LEU A 631 -5.48 -21.18 -7.73
CA LEU A 631 -6.39 -20.12 -8.17
C LEU A 631 -7.01 -19.32 -7.00
N GLY A 632 -6.54 -19.58 -5.76
CA GLY A 632 -7.14 -19.02 -4.55
C GLY A 632 -8.20 -19.93 -3.93
N ASP A 633 -8.46 -19.76 -2.62
CA ASP A 633 -9.51 -20.50 -1.86
C ASP A 633 -9.51 -22.03 -2.02
N GLY A 634 -8.32 -22.63 -2.11
CA GLY A 634 -8.21 -24.07 -2.30
C GLY A 634 -8.72 -24.56 -3.66
N ARG A 635 -8.83 -23.68 -4.65
CA ARG A 635 -9.12 -24.01 -6.05
C ARG A 635 -7.84 -24.14 -6.86
N PHE A 636 -7.82 -25.10 -7.75
CA PHE A 636 -6.66 -25.43 -8.57
C PHE A 636 -7.07 -25.67 -10.02
N SER A 637 -6.14 -25.44 -10.93
CA SER A 637 -6.28 -25.82 -12.33
C SER A 637 -5.19 -26.81 -12.71
N ALA A 638 -5.57 -27.85 -13.43
CA ALA A 638 -4.67 -28.88 -13.97
C ALA A 638 -4.01 -28.37 -15.26
N LEU A 639 -2.70 -28.26 -15.27
CA LEU A 639 -1.94 -27.65 -16.37
C LEU A 639 -1.32 -28.68 -17.31
N THR A 640 -0.66 -29.69 -16.75
CA THR A 640 0.01 -30.76 -17.51
C THR A 640 -0.22 -32.11 -16.83
N PRO A 641 -0.12 -33.24 -17.58
CA PRO A 641 -0.19 -34.57 -16.98
C PRO A 641 0.97 -34.79 -16.01
N GLY A 642 0.69 -35.40 -14.88
CA GLY A 642 1.71 -35.68 -13.86
C GLY A 642 1.14 -35.78 -12.46
N ASP A 643 2.03 -35.95 -11.50
CA ASP A 643 1.73 -35.98 -10.08
C ASP A 643 2.16 -34.69 -9.43
N CYS A 644 1.30 -34.13 -8.62
CA CYS A 644 1.62 -32.95 -7.80
C CYS A 644 1.12 -33.18 -6.37
N ARG A 645 2.02 -33.00 -5.40
CA ARG A 645 1.62 -32.93 -4.00
C ARG A 645 1.18 -31.51 -3.69
N VAL A 646 -0.04 -31.39 -3.21
CA VAL A 646 -0.58 -30.16 -2.67
C VAL A 646 -0.48 -30.24 -1.16
N SER A 647 0.25 -29.34 -0.54
CA SER A 647 0.29 -29.18 0.92
C SER A 647 -0.34 -27.87 1.34
N VAL A 648 -0.86 -27.86 2.55
CA VAL A 648 -1.50 -26.70 3.16
C VAL A 648 -1.04 -26.60 4.61
N ARG A 649 -0.62 -25.40 5.02
CA ARG A 649 -0.14 -25.12 6.37
C ARG A 649 -1.01 -24.07 7.03
N THR A 650 -1.29 -24.24 8.32
CA THR A 650 -2.04 -23.26 9.11
C THR A 650 -1.19 -22.01 9.42
N LEU A 651 -1.84 -20.84 9.43
CA LEU A 651 -1.21 -19.55 9.74
C LEU A 651 -1.58 -19.03 11.13
N ASP A 652 -2.35 -19.78 11.89
CA ASP A 652 -2.83 -19.41 13.23
C ASP A 652 -1.80 -19.63 14.35
N GLY A 653 -0.63 -20.14 14.03
CA GLY A 653 0.43 -20.50 14.98
C GLY A 653 0.42 -21.96 15.41
N SER A 654 -0.57 -22.75 15.04
CA SER A 654 -0.60 -24.21 15.32
C SER A 654 0.48 -24.97 14.55
N ALA A 655 0.96 -24.40 13.44
CA ALA A 655 1.98 -24.98 12.56
C ALA A 655 1.61 -26.38 12.02
N LEU A 656 0.31 -26.67 11.91
CA LEU A 656 -0.17 -27.92 11.34
C LEU A 656 -0.05 -27.90 9.84
N GLU A 657 0.23 -29.08 9.27
CA GLU A 657 0.34 -29.28 7.84
C GLU A 657 -0.45 -30.52 7.42
N ALA A 658 -1.15 -30.42 6.30
CA ALA A 658 -1.76 -31.55 5.64
C ALA A 658 -1.39 -31.54 4.16
N TRP A 659 -1.40 -32.69 3.55
CA TRP A 659 -1.10 -32.83 2.13
C TRP A 659 -1.94 -33.92 1.47
N CYS A 660 -2.12 -33.81 0.18
CA CYS A 660 -2.64 -34.87 -0.67
C CYS A 660 -1.89 -34.88 -2.00
N ASP A 661 -1.81 -36.09 -2.58
CA ASP A 661 -1.27 -36.25 -3.93
C ASP A 661 -2.42 -36.12 -4.94
N VAL A 662 -2.21 -35.33 -5.97
CA VAL A 662 -3.16 -35.08 -7.06
C VAL A 662 -2.52 -35.57 -8.34
N HIS A 663 -3.22 -36.48 -9.03
CA HIS A 663 -2.79 -37.04 -10.30
C HIS A 663 -3.60 -36.44 -11.45
N VAL A 664 -2.90 -35.82 -12.41
CA VAL A 664 -3.51 -35.29 -13.64
C VAL A 664 -3.23 -36.26 -14.77
N HIS A 665 -4.28 -36.85 -15.33
CA HIS A 665 -4.17 -37.79 -16.42
C HIS A 665 -3.94 -37.09 -17.77
N ALA A 666 -3.17 -37.75 -18.63
CA ALA A 666 -3.12 -37.35 -20.02
C ALA A 666 -4.52 -37.51 -20.65
N PRO A 667 -4.93 -36.61 -21.55
CA PRO A 667 -6.20 -36.77 -22.23
C PRO A 667 -6.25 -38.11 -22.95
N THR A 668 -7.13 -39.00 -22.50
CA THR A 668 -7.40 -40.27 -23.18
C THR A 668 -8.02 -39.98 -24.53
N GLY A 669 -7.42 -40.50 -25.59
CA GLY A 669 -7.88 -40.32 -26.96
C GLY A 669 -9.37 -40.62 -27.09
N VAL A 670 -10.14 -39.62 -27.52
CA VAL A 670 -11.56 -39.74 -27.76
C VAL A 670 -11.75 -40.44 -29.09
N THR A 671 -12.40 -41.61 -29.08
CA THR A 671 -13.04 -42.16 -30.26
C THR A 671 -14.14 -41.23 -30.74
N ALA A 672 -14.05 -40.82 -31.99
CA ALA A 672 -14.88 -39.82 -32.63
C ALA A 672 -16.38 -40.12 -32.51
N SER A 673 -17.16 -39.17 -32.00
CA SER A 673 -18.53 -38.94 -32.46
C SER A 673 -18.84 -37.44 -32.36
N SER A 674 -18.86 -36.86 -33.54
CA SER A 674 -19.58 -35.69 -34.05
C SER A 674 -19.71 -34.41 -33.24
N ARG A 675 -19.10 -33.37 -33.85
CA ARG A 675 -19.49 -31.93 -33.96
C ARG A 675 -19.12 -30.98 -32.84
N ALA A 676 -18.12 -30.26 -33.10
CA ALA A 676 -17.88 -28.84 -33.21
C ALA A 676 -16.44 -28.51 -32.76
N GLU A 677 -15.68 -28.10 -33.71
CA GLU A 677 -14.35 -27.51 -33.73
C GLU A 677 -13.82 -26.93 -32.41
N SER A 678 -12.94 -27.71 -31.75
CA SER A 678 -11.81 -27.15 -31.02
C SER A 678 -10.54 -27.74 -31.61
N ARG A 679 -10.03 -27.09 -32.67
CA ARG A 679 -8.65 -27.34 -33.11
C ARG A 679 -7.74 -26.98 -31.97
N GLU A 680 -7.01 -27.97 -31.43
CA GLU A 680 -5.97 -27.73 -30.42
C GLU A 680 -4.94 -26.72 -30.92
N VAL A 681 -4.77 -25.64 -30.16
CA VAL A 681 -3.69 -24.69 -30.40
C VAL A 681 -2.38 -25.37 -30.01
N GLN A 682 -1.55 -25.65 -31.00
CA GLN A 682 -0.22 -26.18 -30.75
C GLN A 682 0.75 -25.01 -30.54
N VAL A 683 1.56 -25.09 -29.48
CA VAL A 683 2.53 -24.06 -29.12
C VAL A 683 3.91 -24.66 -29.06
N GLN A 684 4.84 -24.05 -29.79
CA GLN A 684 6.27 -24.39 -29.77
C GLN A 684 7.09 -23.17 -29.40
N ALA A 685 8.02 -23.31 -28.47
CA ALA A 685 9.00 -22.28 -28.16
C ALA A 685 10.28 -22.52 -28.98
N ARG A 686 10.78 -21.48 -29.65
CA ARG A 686 12.09 -21.46 -30.32
C ARG A 686 12.82 -20.18 -29.93
N GLY A 687 13.80 -20.31 -29.06
CA GLY A 687 14.42 -19.15 -28.44
C GLY A 687 13.36 -18.35 -27.68
N LEU A 688 13.41 -17.04 -27.76
CA LEU A 688 12.41 -16.15 -27.14
C LEU A 688 11.06 -16.10 -27.90
N THR A 689 10.90 -16.80 -29.01
CA THR A 689 9.68 -16.75 -29.83
C THR A 689 8.79 -17.97 -29.63
N LEU A 690 7.54 -17.70 -29.38
CA LEU A 690 6.46 -18.69 -29.33
C LEU A 690 5.79 -18.77 -30.71
N LEU A 691 5.71 -19.98 -31.24
CA LEU A 691 5.01 -20.30 -32.47
C LEU A 691 3.71 -21.00 -32.13
N LEU A 692 2.58 -20.40 -32.49
CA LEU A 692 1.26 -20.96 -32.25
C LEU A 692 0.63 -21.35 -33.58
N SER A 693 0.13 -22.57 -33.67
CA SER A 693 -0.60 -23.07 -34.84
C SER A 693 -1.97 -23.63 -34.45
N GLY A 694 -2.84 -23.75 -35.42
CA GLY A 694 -4.23 -24.19 -35.17
C GLY A 694 -5.22 -23.10 -34.80
N LEU A 695 -4.81 -21.84 -34.77
CA LEU A 695 -5.69 -20.69 -34.49
C LEU A 695 -6.45 -20.27 -35.76
N SER A 696 -7.77 -20.11 -35.65
CA SER A 696 -8.57 -19.41 -36.66
C SER A 696 -8.31 -17.90 -36.64
N ALA A 697 -8.59 -17.19 -37.73
CA ALA A 697 -8.45 -15.74 -37.79
C ALA A 697 -9.38 -15.05 -36.77
N GLY A 698 -8.90 -13.92 -36.21
CA GLY A 698 -9.66 -13.11 -35.23
C GLY A 698 -9.50 -13.56 -33.77
N ARG A 699 -8.76 -14.63 -33.46
CA ARG A 699 -8.54 -15.04 -32.08
C ARG A 699 -7.49 -14.14 -31.41
N SER A 700 -7.81 -13.65 -30.24
CA SER A 700 -6.89 -12.85 -29.40
C SER A 700 -5.96 -13.77 -28.62
N VAL A 701 -4.66 -13.56 -28.72
CA VAL A 701 -3.64 -14.32 -28.01
C VAL A 701 -2.81 -13.39 -27.15
N VAL A 702 -2.72 -13.70 -25.85
CA VAL A 702 -1.96 -12.90 -24.88
C VAL A 702 -1.01 -13.82 -24.12
N ILE A 703 0.22 -13.37 -23.93
CA ILE A 703 1.15 -13.97 -22.96
C ILE A 703 1.29 -13.05 -21.75
N TYR A 704 1.28 -13.63 -20.59
CA TYR A 704 1.41 -12.96 -19.30
C TYR A 704 2.68 -13.43 -18.59
N ASP A 705 3.26 -12.58 -17.75
CA ASP A 705 4.23 -13.05 -16.75
C ASP A 705 3.53 -13.85 -15.65
N LEU A 706 4.30 -14.37 -14.69
CA LEU A 706 3.75 -15.16 -13.56
C LEU A 706 2.94 -14.31 -12.58
N GLY A 707 3.07 -12.99 -12.63
CA GLY A 707 2.27 -12.05 -11.86
C GLY A 707 0.96 -11.67 -12.53
N GLY A 708 0.63 -12.27 -13.71
CA GLY A 708 -0.60 -11.97 -14.44
C GLY A 708 -0.54 -10.69 -15.31
N ARG A 709 0.62 -10.05 -15.43
CA ARG A 709 0.82 -8.87 -16.25
C ARG A 709 0.92 -9.30 -17.73
N PRO A 710 0.16 -8.70 -18.66
CA PRO A 710 0.29 -8.99 -20.08
C PRO A 710 1.63 -8.50 -20.62
N ILE A 711 2.34 -9.40 -21.31
CA ILE A 711 3.68 -9.14 -21.83
C ILE A 711 3.66 -8.94 -23.36
N ALA A 712 2.83 -9.69 -24.06
CA ALA A 712 2.63 -9.51 -25.49
C ALA A 712 1.23 -9.97 -25.89
N HIS A 713 0.66 -9.29 -26.87
CA HIS A 713 -0.67 -9.57 -27.42
C HIS A 713 -0.62 -9.56 -28.95
N ALA A 714 -1.36 -10.46 -29.56
CA ALA A 714 -1.58 -10.45 -30.99
C ALA A 714 -2.94 -11.06 -31.37
N LEU A 715 -3.50 -10.63 -32.50
CA LEU A 715 -4.66 -11.23 -33.12
C LEU A 715 -4.21 -12.23 -34.20
N SER A 716 -4.73 -13.44 -34.14
CA SER A 716 -4.47 -14.44 -35.17
C SER A 716 -5.11 -14.03 -36.51
N ARG A 717 -4.33 -14.15 -37.58
CA ARG A 717 -4.82 -13.95 -38.96
C ARG A 717 -5.19 -15.26 -39.65
N GLY A 718 -5.17 -16.36 -38.89
CA GLY A 718 -5.25 -17.72 -39.41
C GLY A 718 -3.86 -18.28 -39.76
N GLY A 719 -3.62 -19.54 -39.44
CA GLY A 719 -2.33 -20.18 -39.65
C GLY A 719 -1.39 -20.11 -38.44
N GLU A 720 -0.12 -19.81 -38.69
CA GLU A 720 0.90 -19.70 -37.64
C GLU A 720 0.99 -18.28 -37.10
N LEU A 721 0.89 -18.13 -35.77
CA LEU A 721 1.10 -16.85 -35.08
C LEU A 721 2.42 -16.89 -34.30
N ARG A 722 3.16 -15.79 -34.34
CA ARG A 722 4.44 -15.64 -33.63
C ARG A 722 4.32 -14.56 -32.57
N LEU A 723 4.70 -14.88 -31.35
CA LEU A 723 4.81 -13.97 -30.23
C LEU A 723 6.21 -14.05 -29.64
N THR A 724 6.84 -12.91 -29.40
CA THR A 724 8.19 -12.86 -28.82
C THR A 724 8.11 -12.41 -27.38
N ALA A 725 8.68 -13.21 -26.47
CA ALA A 725 8.86 -12.83 -25.08
C ALA A 725 10.08 -11.92 -24.92
N PRO A 726 10.09 -10.97 -23.98
CA PRO A 726 11.16 -10.00 -23.81
C PRO A 726 12.45 -10.61 -23.22
N ALA A 727 12.35 -11.75 -22.54
CA ALA A 727 13.47 -12.43 -21.90
C ALA A 727 13.19 -13.94 -21.77
N SER A 728 14.24 -14.72 -21.48
CA SER A 728 14.09 -16.11 -21.07
C SER A 728 13.28 -16.19 -19.78
N GLY A 729 12.29 -17.07 -19.75
CA GLY A 729 11.40 -17.18 -18.59
C GLY A 729 10.23 -18.11 -18.80
N LEU A 730 9.34 -18.11 -17.82
CA LEU A 730 8.10 -18.86 -17.84
C LEU A 730 6.93 -17.86 -17.98
N TYR A 731 6.05 -18.13 -18.94
CA TYR A 731 4.92 -17.26 -19.27
C TYR A 731 3.61 -18.04 -19.29
N LEU A 732 2.51 -17.35 -19.05
CA LEU A 732 1.16 -17.87 -19.16
C LEU A 732 0.58 -17.47 -20.52
N LEU A 733 0.07 -18.42 -21.28
CA LEU A 733 -0.57 -18.17 -22.58
C LEU A 733 -2.09 -18.25 -22.45
N ALA A 734 -2.78 -17.25 -22.94
CA ALA A 734 -4.23 -17.25 -23.04
C ALA A 734 -4.69 -16.98 -24.48
N VAL A 735 -5.82 -17.56 -24.85
CA VAL A 735 -6.51 -17.32 -26.13
C VAL A 735 -7.95 -16.92 -25.84
N ASP A 736 -8.36 -15.74 -26.33
CA ASP A 736 -9.66 -15.13 -26.06
C ASP A 736 -9.99 -15.06 -24.56
N GLY A 737 -8.99 -14.65 -23.77
CA GLY A 737 -9.12 -14.55 -22.31
C GLY A 737 -9.18 -15.88 -21.56
N ARG A 738 -9.08 -17.01 -22.25
CA ARG A 738 -9.02 -18.33 -21.62
C ARG A 738 -7.59 -18.84 -21.59
N PHE A 739 -7.11 -19.20 -20.41
CA PHE A 739 -5.79 -19.80 -20.22
C PHE A 739 -5.66 -21.07 -21.05
N VAL A 740 -4.56 -21.18 -21.81
CA VAL A 740 -4.25 -22.36 -22.66
C VAL A 740 -3.17 -23.20 -22.01
N GLN A 741 -2.01 -22.61 -21.75
CA GLN A 741 -0.90 -23.34 -21.12
C GLN A 741 0.19 -22.40 -20.61
N LYS A 742 1.06 -22.93 -19.77
CA LYS A 742 2.30 -22.32 -19.30
C LYS A 742 3.42 -22.63 -20.30
N VAL A 743 4.18 -21.65 -20.73
CA VAL A 743 5.19 -21.79 -21.78
C VAL A 743 6.52 -21.32 -21.26
N ARG A 744 7.54 -22.15 -21.39
CA ARG A 744 8.92 -21.76 -21.09
C ARG A 744 9.62 -21.34 -22.37
N VAL A 745 10.20 -20.14 -22.36
CA VAL A 745 11.08 -19.66 -23.42
C VAL A 745 12.50 -19.53 -22.87
N SER A 746 13.47 -19.89 -23.66
CA SER A 746 14.90 -19.82 -23.32
C SER A 746 15.67 -19.37 -24.56
N ASP A 747 16.73 -18.62 -24.34
CA ASP A 747 17.65 -18.18 -25.41
C ASP A 747 18.21 -19.36 -26.19
#